data_17a6944cb8450052f13d2c96ab0a540d
#
_entry.id   17a6944cb8450052f13d2c96ab0a540d
#
_cell.length_a   1.000
_cell.length_b   1.000
_cell.length_c   1.000
_cell.angle_alpha   90.00
_cell.angle_beta   90.00
_cell.angle_gamma   90.00
#
_symmetry.space_group_name_H-M   'P 1'
#
loop_
_entity.id
_entity.type
_entity.pdbx_description
1 polymer ?
#
loop_
_entity_poly.entity_id
_entity_poly.type
_entity_poly.pdbx_seq_one_letter_code
_entity_poly.pdbx_strand_id
1 'polypeptide(L)'
;MRNESNGVADDMTAHDDERTALGTSDDVVQPNLDGFSKDALADVTQGARPRRRRMSAEHVARIRRRKRIRRVLLVMLLIMAAIGAFGAYMGYSALQVKRAVAEASQGAAAIPAAIRSGDVGAAQSGMTRLSNGVDKAYAQTSGLGWRMLGALPVIGDDVTAVRDTVSIMHDVSVNALPQLSRAAGNLSVKSVSVNDGTVSMPGLAESADDLDQANGVIGDAEINLGRVPTPHIAQIADALDNARGKFAELADQVDVYARIANVAPSMLDLDDSGARTYLVIAQNNAEVRPTGGLPGSWGTLTVDGGRFTLSDFVSESTLPQLDSPVLDAQDDEIALFGENLLTKPHDVNFTPDYPRAAAIAKAMWEKSRNQTISGVIMIDPCLLQSLLAVTGGVTIDDAAASDGSGAVTLNGSNTAQYLLHDSYLENRTPDEQDAVFSAVARQSFDHILHAANGGNSAALLNAVMTSTRQGHLKVWSVRAAEQERLHDTAIAGELETKPVEPNTGVYFSDGTQGKMSWYLDRSVTSRRTRTLESGAQQYAVDVKLTNTVNAADVAGLPDYVTGKGMSEGYDVNPGEIETVVYVYAPAGGRLVDWTISGGTGGSGSGGSDSGGSGSGGKGFDTITTHNGLTVGVKKITLKPGETATLSVTVQTSERAAGTTMTIHQTPLIKENDQ
;
A
#
# COMPACT_ATOMS: atom_id res chain seq x y z
N MET A 1 -44.48 27.24 23.90
CA MET A 1 -45.57 26.68 24.72
C MET A 1 -44.95 25.48 25.43
N ARG A 2 -44.53 25.70 26.63
CA ARG A 2 -45.21 25.31 27.89
C ARG A 2 -45.54 23.82 27.86
N ASN A 3 -45.24 23.00 28.78
CA ASN A 3 -44.83 23.09 30.19
C ASN A 3 -44.54 21.64 30.61
N GLU A 4 -43.55 21.47 31.40
CA GLU A 4 -43.69 21.10 32.85
C GLU A 4 -44.14 19.65 33.07
N SER A 5 -43.70 18.90 33.99
CA SER A 5 -42.94 19.13 35.22
C SER A 5 -42.83 17.84 36.01
N ASN A 6 -41.86 17.83 36.86
CA ASN A 6 -41.90 17.22 38.20
C ASN A 6 -41.87 15.68 38.30
N GLY A 7 -41.13 15.14 39.15
CA GLY A 7 -40.42 15.64 40.30
C GLY A 7 -40.25 14.54 41.33
N VAL A 8 -39.29 14.80 42.21
CA VAL A 8 -39.29 14.36 43.61
C VAL A 8 -38.82 12.91 43.81
N ALA A 9 -37.62 12.66 44.25
CA ALA A 9 -36.95 12.95 45.54
C ALA A 9 -37.35 11.99 46.66
N ASP A 10 -36.30 11.68 47.38
CA ASP A 10 -36.24 11.19 48.77
C ASP A 10 -36.40 9.69 48.96
N ASP A 11 -35.75 9.09 49.83
CA ASP A 11 -34.91 9.49 50.97
C ASP A 11 -34.32 8.21 51.61
N MET A 12 -33.15 8.36 52.16
CA MET A 12 -32.64 7.86 53.46
C MET A 12 -32.99 6.44 53.96
N THR A 13 -32.02 5.83 54.43
CA THR A 13 -31.53 5.44 55.79
C THR A 13 -31.07 3.98 55.78
N ALA A 14 -29.86 3.69 56.08
CA ALA A 14 -29.23 3.40 57.38
C ALA A 14 -30.01 2.37 58.25
N HIS A 15 -29.37 1.32 58.53
CA HIS A 15 -29.21 0.60 59.81
C HIS A 15 -28.65 -0.79 59.52
N ASP A 16 -27.51 -1.08 60.02
CA ASP A 16 -27.16 -1.59 61.38
C ASP A 16 -27.51 -3.05 61.59
N ASP A 17 -26.46 -3.71 62.02
CA ASP A 17 -26.37 -4.78 63.02
C ASP A 17 -27.02 -6.14 62.77
N GLU A 18 -26.20 -7.12 62.94
CA GLU A 18 -26.17 -8.21 63.95
C GLU A 18 -25.35 -9.40 63.43
N ARG A 19 -24.16 -9.68 64.00
CA ARG A 19 -23.91 -10.56 65.16
C ARG A 19 -24.75 -11.83 65.19
N THR A 20 -24.06 -12.92 65.02
CA THR A 20 -24.14 -14.15 65.83
C THR A 20 -22.95 -15.05 65.40
N ALA A 21 -21.93 -15.34 66.14
CA ALA A 21 -21.74 -16.03 67.39
C ALA A 21 -22.26 -17.46 67.42
N LEU A 22 -21.36 -18.35 67.51
CA LEU A 22 -21.36 -19.67 68.21
C LEU A 22 -20.05 -20.37 67.77
N GLY A 23 -19.12 -20.64 68.58
CA GLY A 23 -19.18 -21.28 69.91
C GLY A 23 -18.62 -22.67 69.81
N THR A 24 -17.77 -22.92 70.58
CA THR A 24 -17.42 -23.94 71.59
C THR A 24 -16.00 -24.41 71.43
N SER A 25 -15.21 -24.13 72.44
CA SER A 25 -14.85 -24.91 73.66
C SER A 25 -14.08 -26.17 73.29
N ASP A 26 -13.00 -26.43 73.85
CA ASP A 26 -12.73 -26.87 75.22
C ASP A 26 -11.22 -26.90 75.50
N ASP A 27 -10.89 -26.37 76.61
CA ASP A 27 -10.36 -27.04 77.79
C ASP A 27 -8.99 -27.72 77.64
N VAL A 28 -8.01 -27.32 78.43
CA VAL A 28 -7.75 -28.06 79.65
C VAL A 28 -6.45 -27.57 80.34
N VAL A 29 -6.67 -27.18 81.58
CA VAL A 29 -5.93 -27.60 82.81
C VAL A 29 -4.56 -27.08 83.04
N GLN A 30 -4.52 -26.06 83.88
CA GLN A 30 -3.47 -25.85 84.87
C GLN A 30 -3.56 -26.86 86.02
N PRO A 31 -2.48 -27.31 86.61
CA PRO A 31 -2.49 -27.68 87.99
C PRO A 31 -1.72 -26.64 88.83
N ASN A 32 -2.45 -26.13 89.78
CA ASN A 32 -2.08 -25.41 90.93
C ASN A 32 -1.43 -26.40 91.91
N LEU A 33 -0.28 -26.07 92.52
CA LEU A 33 0.15 -26.66 93.76
C LEU A 33 0.79 -25.58 94.62
N ASP A 34 -0.06 -25.03 95.43
CA ASP A 34 0.33 -24.40 96.71
C ASP A 34 0.85 -25.43 97.70
N GLY A 35 1.81 -25.02 98.40
CA GLY A 35 2.12 -25.57 99.74
C GLY A 35 3.47 -26.28 99.88
N PHE A 36 4.38 -25.63 100.42
CA PHE A 36 4.88 -26.04 101.73
C PHE A 36 5.96 -25.04 102.30
N SER A 37 5.70 -24.75 103.46
CA SER A 37 6.25 -24.01 104.56
C SER A 37 7.79 -23.98 104.71
N LYS A 38 8.18 -22.87 105.30
CA LYS A 38 9.49 -22.49 105.86
C LYS A 38 10.06 -23.51 106.80
N ASP A 39 11.37 -23.31 106.93
CA ASP A 39 12.27 -23.66 108.01
C ASP A 39 13.03 -25.01 107.91
N ALA A 40 14.24 -24.93 107.67
CA ALA A 40 15.30 -25.39 108.59
C ALA A 40 16.75 -25.30 108.01
N LEU A 41 17.49 -24.50 108.73
CA LEU A 41 18.89 -24.67 109.10
C LEU A 41 20.00 -24.72 108.03
N ALA A 42 20.65 -23.57 107.99
CA ALA A 42 22.12 -23.36 108.24
C ALA A 42 23.05 -24.58 108.20
N ASP A 43 24.02 -24.50 107.42
CA ASP A 43 25.45 -24.40 107.75
C ASP A 43 26.32 -25.09 106.65
N VAL A 44 27.43 -24.42 106.46
CA VAL A 44 28.70 -24.94 105.98
C VAL A 44 28.84 -25.42 104.54
N THR A 45 29.40 -24.66 103.67
CA THR A 45 30.80 -24.63 103.28
C THR A 45 31.08 -23.69 102.10
N GLN A 46 32.17 -22.97 102.28
CA GLN A 46 32.78 -22.14 101.23
C GLN A 46 33.10 -22.96 99.97
N GLY A 47 32.54 -22.64 98.88
CA GLY A 47 32.88 -23.18 97.58
C GLY A 47 32.97 -22.06 96.52
N ALA A 48 34.12 -21.86 95.96
CA ALA A 48 34.59 -20.84 95.06
C ALA A 48 33.61 -20.41 94.00
N ARG A 49 33.35 -19.09 93.92
CA ARG A 49 32.67 -18.46 92.81
C ARG A 49 33.51 -18.66 91.53
N PRO A 50 32.93 -19.20 90.40
CA PRO A 50 33.65 -19.21 89.15
C PRO A 50 33.81 -17.78 88.68
N ARG A 51 35.02 -17.30 88.54
CA ARG A 51 35.37 -16.05 87.88
C ARG A 51 34.85 -16.10 86.50
N ARG A 52 33.75 -15.33 86.18
CA ARG A 52 33.35 -14.99 84.77
C ARG A 52 34.54 -14.30 84.13
N ARG A 53 35.28 -15.04 83.28
CA ARG A 53 36.25 -14.46 82.37
C ARG A 53 35.53 -13.39 81.56
N ARG A 54 35.77 -12.11 81.80
CA ARG A 54 35.43 -11.01 80.93
C ARG A 54 36.11 -11.26 79.59
N MET A 55 35.33 -11.66 78.58
CA MET A 55 35.83 -11.73 77.18
C MET A 55 36.36 -10.34 76.80
N SER A 56 37.56 -10.28 76.25
CA SER A 56 38.16 -9.01 75.81
C SER A 56 37.26 -8.33 74.80
N ALA A 57 37.18 -7.00 74.83
CA ALA A 57 36.37 -6.18 73.95
C ALA A 57 36.62 -6.51 72.45
N GLU A 58 37.87 -6.89 72.16
CA GLU A 58 38.24 -7.35 70.79
C GLU A 58 37.60 -8.67 70.38
N HIS A 59 37.41 -9.60 71.29
CA HIS A 59 36.80 -10.90 71.02
C HIS A 59 35.28 -10.74 70.74
N VAL A 60 34.64 -9.88 71.52
CA VAL A 60 33.22 -9.52 71.29
C VAL A 60 33.03 -8.74 69.98
N ALA A 61 33.97 -7.83 69.66
CA ALA A 61 33.99 -7.11 68.42
C ALA A 61 34.16 -8.05 67.18
N ARG A 62 35.05 -9.05 67.30
CA ARG A 62 35.32 -10.06 66.28
C ARG A 62 34.09 -10.97 66.02
N ILE A 63 33.38 -11.36 67.09
CA ILE A 63 32.14 -12.14 67.02
C ILE A 63 31.04 -11.30 66.39
N ARG A 64 30.84 -10.02 66.74
CA ARG A 64 29.88 -9.10 66.17
C ARG A 64 30.18 -8.85 64.68
N ARG A 65 31.46 -8.68 64.33
CA ARG A 65 31.87 -8.52 62.88
C ARG A 65 31.60 -9.78 62.10
N ARG A 66 31.90 -11.00 62.65
CA ARG A 66 31.51 -12.28 61.95
C ARG A 66 30.01 -12.46 61.82
N LYS A 67 29.20 -12.09 62.81
CA LYS A 67 27.73 -12.13 62.69
C LYS A 67 27.22 -11.11 61.69
N ARG A 68 27.79 -9.91 61.57
CA ARG A 68 27.42 -8.92 60.53
C ARG A 68 27.79 -9.43 59.14
N ILE A 69 29.04 -9.95 58.99
CA ILE A 69 29.48 -10.52 57.70
C ILE A 69 28.57 -11.69 57.28
N ARG A 70 28.27 -12.62 58.23
CA ARG A 70 27.30 -13.71 57.91
C ARG A 70 25.91 -13.21 57.52
N ARG A 71 25.38 -12.17 58.17
CA ARG A 71 24.10 -11.57 57.79
C ARG A 71 24.17 -10.92 56.41
N VAL A 72 25.24 -10.19 56.11
CA VAL A 72 25.45 -9.58 54.80
C VAL A 72 25.56 -10.65 53.70
N LEU A 73 26.34 -11.71 53.94
CA LEU A 73 26.47 -12.84 53.02
C LEU A 73 25.13 -13.57 52.81
N LEU A 74 24.32 -13.73 53.87
CA LEU A 74 23.01 -14.36 53.78
C LEU A 74 22.00 -13.49 53.00
N VAL A 75 22.06 -12.18 53.20
CA VAL A 75 21.26 -11.21 52.43
C VAL A 75 21.70 -11.21 50.96
N MET A 76 23.02 -11.20 50.71
CA MET A 76 23.53 -11.31 49.33
C MET A 76 23.11 -12.63 48.66
N LEU A 77 23.18 -13.74 49.38
CA LEU A 77 22.72 -15.04 48.85
C LEU A 77 21.22 -15.06 48.55
N LEU A 78 20.41 -14.44 49.42
CA LEU A 78 18.96 -14.29 49.17
C LEU A 78 18.66 -13.39 47.97
N ILE A 79 19.41 -12.29 47.82
CA ILE A 79 19.31 -11.41 46.65
C ILE A 79 19.71 -12.17 45.39
N MET A 80 20.81 -12.90 45.39
CA MET A 80 21.24 -13.73 44.25
C MET A 80 20.21 -14.82 43.91
N ALA A 81 19.65 -15.47 44.93
CA ALA A 81 18.57 -16.45 44.73
C ALA A 81 17.31 -15.81 44.14
N ALA A 82 16.94 -14.61 44.61
CA ALA A 82 15.81 -13.85 44.06
C ALA A 82 16.05 -13.42 42.61
N ILE A 83 17.25 -12.96 42.27
CA ILE A 83 17.66 -12.62 40.91
C ILE A 83 17.61 -13.88 40.02
N GLY A 84 18.13 -15.01 40.50
CA GLY A 84 18.09 -16.27 39.76
C GLY A 84 16.67 -16.78 39.54
N ALA A 85 15.79 -16.71 40.55
CA ALA A 85 14.39 -17.06 40.44
C ALA A 85 13.62 -16.11 39.46
N PHE A 86 13.92 -14.81 39.54
CA PHE A 86 13.38 -13.83 38.61
C PHE A 86 13.83 -14.09 37.16
N GLY A 87 15.12 -14.37 36.95
CA GLY A 87 15.68 -14.73 35.65
C GLY A 87 15.04 -16.00 35.07
N ALA A 88 14.85 -17.05 35.90
CA ALA A 88 14.18 -18.27 35.48
C ALA A 88 12.70 -18.03 35.14
N TYR A 89 11.99 -17.23 35.93
CA TYR A 89 10.61 -16.82 35.64
C TYR A 89 10.53 -16.04 34.32
N MET A 90 11.43 -15.09 34.09
CA MET A 90 11.44 -14.32 32.85
C MET A 90 11.81 -15.17 31.63
N GLY A 91 12.74 -16.12 31.76
CA GLY A 91 13.04 -17.08 30.71
C GLY A 91 11.82 -17.97 30.35
N TYR A 92 11.11 -18.44 31.37
CA TYR A 92 9.86 -19.18 31.17
C TYR A 92 8.79 -18.30 30.46
N SER A 93 8.61 -17.06 30.92
CA SER A 93 7.68 -16.09 30.31
C SER A 93 8.03 -15.82 28.85
N ALA A 94 9.30 -15.62 28.52
CA ALA A 94 9.77 -15.42 27.13
C ALA A 94 9.47 -16.64 26.24
N LEU A 95 9.61 -17.88 26.77
CA LEU A 95 9.22 -19.08 26.05
C LEU A 95 7.70 -19.16 25.79
N GLN A 96 6.88 -18.71 26.76
CA GLN A 96 5.43 -18.63 26.57
C GLN A 96 5.06 -17.59 25.51
N VAL A 97 5.68 -16.41 25.52
CA VAL A 97 5.52 -15.39 24.46
C VAL A 97 5.87 -15.96 23.10
N LYS A 98 7.02 -16.63 22.96
CA LYS A 98 7.42 -17.27 21.70
C LYS A 98 6.37 -18.28 21.18
N ARG A 99 5.81 -19.11 22.07
CA ARG A 99 4.76 -20.08 21.70
C ARG A 99 3.47 -19.39 21.30
N ALA A 100 3.08 -18.38 22.04
CA ALA A 100 1.87 -17.60 21.80
C ALA A 100 1.94 -16.83 20.47
N VAL A 101 3.09 -16.21 20.16
CA VAL A 101 3.36 -15.57 18.87
C VAL A 101 3.34 -16.59 17.72
N ALA A 102 3.89 -17.79 17.92
CA ALA A 102 3.82 -18.85 16.91
C ALA A 102 2.38 -19.31 16.65
N GLU A 103 1.55 -19.41 17.69
CA GLU A 103 0.11 -19.71 17.57
C GLU A 103 -0.64 -18.61 16.79
N ALA A 104 -0.36 -17.35 17.13
CA ALA A 104 -0.92 -16.18 16.42
C ALA A 104 -0.52 -16.16 14.94
N SER A 105 0.76 -16.39 14.65
CA SER A 105 1.28 -16.44 13.28
C SER A 105 0.65 -17.56 12.43
N GLN A 106 0.41 -18.74 13.02
CA GLN A 106 -0.30 -19.83 12.35
C GLN A 106 -1.76 -19.46 12.06
N GLY A 107 -2.42 -18.77 12.99
CA GLY A 107 -3.77 -18.23 12.78
C GLY A 107 -3.79 -17.25 11.62
N ALA A 108 -2.89 -16.27 11.63
CA ALA A 108 -2.78 -15.26 10.58
C ALA A 108 -2.51 -15.88 9.19
N ALA A 109 -1.61 -16.86 9.10
CA ALA A 109 -1.25 -17.52 7.83
C ALA A 109 -2.41 -18.32 7.21
N ALA A 110 -3.38 -18.77 8.01
CA ALA A 110 -4.53 -19.53 7.52
C ALA A 110 -5.62 -18.64 6.90
N ILE A 111 -5.72 -17.36 7.29
CA ILE A 111 -6.80 -16.45 6.90
C ILE A 111 -6.85 -16.19 5.39
N PRO A 112 -5.74 -15.81 4.71
CA PRO A 112 -5.79 -15.48 3.28
C PRO A 112 -6.21 -16.66 2.39
N ALA A 113 -5.82 -17.88 2.75
CA ALA A 113 -6.20 -19.08 2.01
C ALA A 113 -7.70 -19.39 2.20
N ALA A 114 -8.22 -19.22 3.42
CA ALA A 114 -9.63 -19.43 3.73
C ALA A 114 -10.52 -18.39 3.02
N ILE A 115 -10.11 -17.13 2.98
CA ILE A 115 -10.83 -16.06 2.25
C ILE A 115 -10.88 -16.37 0.76
N ARG A 116 -9.75 -16.75 0.15
CA ARG A 116 -9.68 -17.09 -1.28
C ARG A 116 -10.54 -18.30 -1.66
N SER A 117 -10.68 -19.27 -0.75
CA SER A 117 -11.54 -20.44 -0.96
C SER A 117 -13.02 -20.20 -0.60
N GLY A 118 -13.38 -19.02 -0.06
CA GLY A 118 -14.73 -18.73 0.44
C GLY A 118 -15.10 -19.51 1.71
N ASP A 119 -14.12 -20.11 2.41
CA ASP A 119 -14.36 -20.86 3.65
C ASP A 119 -14.38 -19.91 4.85
N VAL A 120 -15.56 -19.36 5.11
CA VAL A 120 -15.80 -18.44 6.25
C VAL A 120 -15.48 -19.10 7.59
N GLY A 121 -15.76 -20.40 7.75
CA GLY A 121 -15.49 -21.14 8.99
C GLY A 121 -13.99 -21.26 9.25
N ALA A 122 -13.20 -21.56 8.23
CA ALA A 122 -11.75 -21.60 8.32
C ALA A 122 -11.16 -20.21 8.59
N ALA A 123 -11.67 -19.15 7.94
CA ALA A 123 -11.25 -17.77 8.18
C ALA A 123 -11.52 -17.36 9.65
N GLN A 124 -12.70 -17.63 10.16
CA GLN A 124 -13.11 -17.34 11.53
C GLN A 124 -12.29 -18.11 12.57
N SER A 125 -11.96 -19.39 12.27
CA SER A 125 -11.07 -20.21 13.09
C SER A 125 -9.64 -19.66 13.11
N GLY A 126 -9.15 -19.16 11.98
CA GLY A 126 -7.86 -18.46 11.84
C GLY A 126 -7.82 -17.19 12.70
N MET A 127 -8.82 -16.35 12.60
CA MET A 127 -8.96 -15.11 13.39
C MET A 127 -9.01 -15.40 14.90
N THR A 128 -9.79 -16.39 15.33
CA THR A 128 -9.87 -16.81 16.74
C THR A 128 -8.52 -17.29 17.26
N ARG A 129 -7.79 -18.06 16.46
CA ARG A 129 -6.45 -18.56 16.82
C ARG A 129 -5.43 -17.43 16.90
N LEU A 130 -5.49 -16.47 15.98
CA LEU A 130 -4.68 -15.26 16.01
C LEU A 130 -4.95 -14.46 17.29
N SER A 131 -6.20 -14.13 17.58
CA SER A 131 -6.60 -13.38 18.79
C SER A 131 -6.14 -14.08 20.06
N ASN A 132 -6.42 -15.38 20.23
CA ASN A 132 -6.00 -16.15 21.41
C ASN A 132 -4.48 -16.17 21.59
N GLY A 133 -3.71 -16.27 20.50
CA GLY A 133 -2.25 -16.21 20.55
C GLY A 133 -1.74 -14.84 21.00
N VAL A 134 -2.30 -13.77 20.42
CA VAL A 134 -1.96 -12.39 20.77
C VAL A 134 -2.30 -12.09 22.24
N ASP A 135 -3.49 -12.47 22.72
CA ASP A 135 -3.93 -12.28 24.10
C ASP A 135 -2.99 -12.97 25.10
N LYS A 136 -2.60 -14.22 24.81
CA LYS A 136 -1.62 -14.97 25.63
C LYS A 136 -0.27 -14.26 25.67
N ALA A 137 0.22 -13.75 24.54
CA ALA A 137 1.47 -13.02 24.48
C ALA A 137 1.39 -11.70 25.27
N TYR A 138 0.29 -10.96 25.10
CA TYR A 138 0.05 -9.70 25.81
C TYR A 138 -0.06 -9.91 27.32
N ALA A 139 -0.78 -10.93 27.79
CA ALA A 139 -0.87 -11.26 29.21
C ALA A 139 0.49 -11.54 29.86
N GLN A 140 1.45 -12.10 29.10
CA GLN A 140 2.82 -12.31 29.57
C GLN A 140 3.65 -11.02 29.58
N THR A 141 3.57 -10.22 28.51
CA THR A 141 4.45 -9.05 28.31
C THR A 141 3.99 -7.79 29.04
N SER A 142 2.71 -7.68 29.40
CA SER A 142 2.14 -6.52 30.12
C SER A 142 2.57 -6.43 31.60
N GLY A 143 3.14 -7.50 32.18
CA GLY A 143 3.50 -7.62 33.57
C GLY A 143 4.66 -6.71 34.02
N LEU A 144 4.76 -6.48 35.36
CA LEU A 144 5.83 -5.66 35.95
C LEU A 144 7.22 -6.17 35.61
N GLY A 145 7.42 -7.50 35.52
CA GLY A 145 8.73 -8.10 35.19
C GLY A 145 9.26 -7.63 33.83
N TRP A 146 8.44 -7.61 32.81
CA TRP A 146 8.80 -7.12 31.48
C TRP A 146 9.10 -5.62 31.47
N ARG A 147 8.31 -4.80 32.23
CA ARG A 147 8.57 -3.36 32.37
C ARG A 147 9.93 -3.09 33.06
N MET A 148 10.25 -3.87 34.09
CA MET A 148 11.54 -3.76 34.78
C MET A 148 12.71 -4.13 33.88
N LEU A 149 12.60 -5.19 33.09
CA LEU A 149 13.63 -5.58 32.13
C LEU A 149 13.81 -4.56 31.02
N GLY A 150 12.72 -3.94 30.52
CA GLY A 150 12.77 -2.87 29.53
C GLY A 150 13.49 -1.60 30.00
N ALA A 151 13.67 -1.42 31.33
CA ALA A 151 14.43 -0.29 31.89
C ALA A 151 15.92 -0.58 32.05
N LEU A 152 16.39 -1.80 31.72
CA LEU A 152 17.80 -2.17 31.85
C LEU A 152 18.63 -1.66 30.67
N PRO A 153 19.84 -1.12 30.92
CA PRO A 153 20.75 -0.82 29.82
C PRO A 153 21.15 -2.11 29.10
N VAL A 154 21.40 -2.02 27.77
CA VAL A 154 21.83 -3.10 26.86
C VAL A 154 20.71 -4.01 26.35
N ILE A 155 19.79 -4.50 27.19
CA ILE A 155 18.71 -5.41 26.77
C ILE A 155 17.33 -4.72 26.77
N GLY A 156 17.27 -3.48 27.27
CA GLY A 156 16.00 -2.76 27.42
C GLY A 156 15.29 -2.52 26.11
N ASP A 157 16.02 -2.19 25.06
CA ASP A 157 15.46 -1.96 23.74
C ASP A 157 14.87 -3.25 23.13
N ASP A 158 15.55 -4.39 23.29
CA ASP A 158 15.05 -5.69 22.83
C ASP A 158 13.75 -6.08 23.54
N VAL A 159 13.70 -5.89 24.87
CA VAL A 159 12.50 -6.18 25.68
C VAL A 159 11.36 -5.22 25.35
N THR A 160 11.66 -3.94 25.15
CA THR A 160 10.69 -2.92 24.80
C THR A 160 10.13 -3.18 23.42
N ALA A 161 10.96 -3.53 22.44
CA ALA A 161 10.54 -3.89 21.11
C ALA A 161 9.53 -5.05 21.11
N VAL A 162 9.82 -6.13 21.83
CA VAL A 162 8.88 -7.26 21.95
C VAL A 162 7.59 -6.85 22.63
N ARG A 163 7.65 -6.10 23.73
CA ARG A 163 6.49 -5.67 24.49
C ARG A 163 5.59 -4.74 23.69
N ASP A 164 6.19 -3.75 23.03
CA ASP A 164 5.43 -2.75 22.29
C ASP A 164 4.82 -3.37 21.01
N THR A 165 5.57 -4.23 20.31
CA THR A 165 5.01 -5.01 19.18
C THR A 165 3.81 -5.85 19.61
N VAL A 166 3.90 -6.59 20.71
CA VAL A 166 2.79 -7.41 21.23
C VAL A 166 1.62 -6.54 21.67
N SER A 167 1.86 -5.36 22.25
CA SER A 167 0.81 -4.42 22.64
C SER A 167 0.07 -3.86 21.42
N ILE A 168 0.79 -3.50 20.37
CA ILE A 168 0.20 -3.02 19.11
C ILE A 168 -0.65 -4.12 18.47
N MET A 169 -0.13 -5.36 18.40
CA MET A 169 -0.88 -6.51 17.88
C MET A 169 -2.14 -6.82 18.71
N HIS A 170 -2.07 -6.63 20.03
CA HIS A 170 -3.25 -6.81 20.90
C HIS A 170 -4.31 -5.75 20.62
N ASP A 171 -3.92 -4.49 20.40
CA ASP A 171 -4.84 -3.41 20.04
C ASP A 171 -5.56 -3.72 18.73
N VAL A 172 -4.84 -4.15 17.70
CA VAL A 172 -5.42 -4.62 16.42
C VAL A 172 -6.35 -5.81 16.61
N SER A 173 -5.95 -6.78 17.44
CA SER A 173 -6.77 -7.97 17.72
C SER A 173 -8.10 -7.65 18.39
N VAL A 174 -8.12 -6.62 19.25
CA VAL A 174 -9.33 -6.21 19.98
C VAL A 174 -10.19 -5.25 19.17
N ASN A 175 -9.58 -4.31 18.43
CA ASN A 175 -10.28 -3.17 17.83
C ASN A 175 -10.43 -3.26 16.30
N ALA A 176 -9.65 -4.06 15.57
CA ALA A 176 -9.79 -4.23 14.12
C ALA A 176 -10.33 -5.61 13.73
N LEU A 177 -9.89 -6.69 14.39
CA LEU A 177 -10.23 -8.05 13.99
C LEU A 177 -11.75 -8.35 14.06
N PRO A 178 -12.51 -7.87 15.07
CA PRO A 178 -13.97 -8.04 15.10
C PRO A 178 -14.67 -7.34 13.92
N GLN A 179 -14.22 -6.14 13.55
CA GLN A 179 -14.74 -5.39 12.41
C GLN A 179 -14.47 -6.12 11.10
N LEU A 180 -13.22 -6.55 10.87
CA LEU A 180 -12.85 -7.36 9.70
C LEU A 180 -13.66 -8.67 9.63
N SER A 181 -13.96 -9.29 10.78
CA SER A 181 -14.77 -10.51 10.83
C SER A 181 -16.22 -10.25 10.40
N ARG A 182 -16.83 -9.13 10.83
CA ARG A 182 -18.18 -8.72 10.41
C ARG A 182 -18.22 -8.38 8.93
N ALA A 183 -17.26 -7.57 8.46
CA ALA A 183 -17.13 -7.21 7.05
C ALA A 183 -16.98 -8.46 6.17
N ALA A 184 -16.12 -9.41 6.56
CA ALA A 184 -15.95 -10.67 5.85
C ALA A 184 -17.24 -11.51 5.84
N GLY A 185 -18.02 -11.49 6.92
CA GLY A 185 -19.33 -12.14 7.00
C GLY A 185 -20.34 -11.55 6.01
N ASN A 186 -20.44 -10.22 5.96
CA ASN A 186 -21.31 -9.50 5.03
C ASN A 186 -20.91 -9.73 3.56
N LEU A 187 -19.61 -9.64 3.28
CA LEU A 187 -19.07 -9.86 1.93
C LEU A 187 -19.26 -11.31 1.45
N SER A 188 -19.20 -12.30 2.36
CA SER A 188 -19.35 -13.71 1.98
C SER A 188 -20.80 -14.15 1.76
N VAL A 189 -21.74 -13.60 2.51
CA VAL A 189 -23.16 -13.97 2.45
C VAL A 189 -23.90 -13.25 1.33
N LYS A 190 -23.46 -12.04 0.98
CA LYS A 190 -24.09 -11.16 -0.01
C LYS A 190 -23.11 -10.82 -1.13
N SER A 191 -22.47 -11.83 -1.69
CA SER A 191 -21.46 -11.65 -2.75
C SER A 191 -21.92 -10.72 -3.87
N VAL A 192 -20.98 -10.06 -4.51
CA VAL A 192 -21.21 -9.34 -5.76
C VAL A 192 -21.96 -10.24 -6.73
N SER A 193 -23.11 -9.82 -7.15
CA SER A 193 -23.89 -10.50 -8.18
C SER A 193 -24.14 -9.59 -9.37
N VAL A 194 -24.15 -10.17 -10.55
CA VAL A 194 -24.50 -9.47 -11.79
C VAL A 194 -25.68 -10.21 -12.40
N ASN A 195 -26.86 -9.60 -12.43
CA ASN A 195 -28.09 -10.17 -13.01
C ASN A 195 -28.57 -9.27 -14.13
N ASP A 196 -28.68 -9.78 -15.33
CA ASP A 196 -29.12 -9.02 -16.53
C ASP A 196 -28.37 -7.70 -16.71
N GLY A 197 -27.02 -7.72 -16.52
CA GLY A 197 -26.17 -6.53 -16.62
C GLY A 197 -26.29 -5.55 -15.46
N THR A 198 -27.00 -5.92 -14.39
CA THR A 198 -27.11 -5.11 -13.17
C THR A 198 -26.21 -5.70 -12.08
N VAL A 199 -25.27 -4.91 -11.59
CA VAL A 199 -24.39 -5.25 -10.49
C VAL A 199 -25.09 -4.93 -9.17
N SER A 200 -25.04 -5.85 -8.23
CA SER A 200 -25.54 -5.68 -6.86
C SER A 200 -24.46 -6.06 -5.87
N MET A 201 -24.19 -5.18 -4.91
CA MET A 201 -23.14 -5.34 -3.89
C MET A 201 -23.66 -4.96 -2.49
N PRO A 202 -24.78 -5.51 -2.01
CA PRO A 202 -25.37 -5.05 -0.74
C PRO A 202 -24.42 -5.23 0.45
N GLY A 203 -23.64 -6.32 0.49
CA GLY A 203 -22.68 -6.58 1.55
C GLY A 203 -21.51 -5.60 1.59
N LEU A 204 -21.17 -4.94 0.47
CA LEU A 204 -20.08 -3.98 0.40
C LEU A 204 -20.45 -2.68 1.14
N ALA A 205 -21.63 -2.12 0.86
CA ALA A 205 -22.11 -0.92 1.56
C ALA A 205 -22.29 -1.18 3.07
N GLU A 206 -22.83 -2.36 3.43
CA GLU A 206 -22.99 -2.75 4.84
C GLU A 206 -21.66 -2.94 5.58
N SER A 207 -20.57 -3.15 4.86
CA SER A 207 -19.22 -3.36 5.42
C SER A 207 -18.38 -2.08 5.49
N ALA A 208 -18.85 -0.97 4.92
CA ALA A 208 -18.05 0.26 4.79
C ALA A 208 -17.58 0.79 6.14
N ASP A 209 -18.49 0.95 7.11
CA ASP A 209 -18.16 1.44 8.45
C ASP A 209 -17.21 0.51 9.21
N ASP A 210 -17.41 -0.81 9.11
CA ASP A 210 -16.55 -1.81 9.77
C ASP A 210 -15.14 -1.80 9.14
N LEU A 211 -15.04 -1.67 7.83
CA LEU A 211 -13.76 -1.57 7.11
C LEU A 211 -13.03 -0.26 7.42
N ASP A 212 -13.74 0.87 7.47
CA ASP A 212 -13.14 2.17 7.84
C ASP A 212 -12.58 2.15 9.27
N GLN A 213 -13.34 1.59 10.23
CA GLN A 213 -12.86 1.45 11.60
C GLN A 213 -11.63 0.54 11.69
N ALA A 214 -11.65 -0.60 11.00
CA ALA A 214 -10.52 -1.51 10.97
C ALA A 214 -9.30 -0.85 10.31
N ASN A 215 -9.49 -0.11 9.22
CA ASN A 215 -8.45 0.61 8.50
C ASN A 215 -7.77 1.64 9.40
N GLY A 216 -8.53 2.45 10.14
CA GLY A 216 -7.97 3.41 11.08
C GLY A 216 -7.10 2.76 12.16
N VAL A 217 -7.56 1.66 12.76
CA VAL A 217 -6.79 0.93 13.79
C VAL A 217 -5.52 0.29 13.21
N ILE A 218 -5.59 -0.26 12.00
CA ILE A 218 -4.46 -0.91 11.33
C ILE A 218 -3.42 0.14 10.90
N GLY A 219 -3.85 1.28 10.36
CA GLY A 219 -2.96 2.39 10.00
C GLY A 219 -2.23 2.96 11.23
N ASP A 220 -2.93 3.17 12.35
CA ASP A 220 -2.30 3.58 13.61
C ASP A 220 -1.29 2.53 14.10
N ALA A 221 -1.59 1.26 13.96
CA ALA A 221 -0.71 0.18 14.33
C ALA A 221 0.55 0.12 13.46
N GLU A 222 0.44 0.34 12.16
CA GLU A 222 1.58 0.46 11.23
C GLU A 222 2.52 1.60 11.64
N ILE A 223 1.97 2.79 11.86
CA ILE A 223 2.73 3.96 12.34
C ILE A 223 3.44 3.65 13.67
N ASN A 224 2.75 3.00 14.60
CA ASN A 224 3.30 2.66 15.91
C ASN A 224 4.38 1.57 15.82
N LEU A 225 4.23 0.57 14.93
CA LEU A 225 5.27 -0.42 14.63
C LEU A 225 6.53 0.23 14.04
N GLY A 226 6.38 1.25 13.22
CA GLY A 226 7.50 2.05 12.69
C GLY A 226 8.30 2.76 13.79
N ARG A 227 7.67 3.11 14.92
CA ARG A 227 8.30 3.80 16.07
C ARG A 227 8.95 2.86 17.08
N VAL A 228 8.72 1.55 16.99
CA VAL A 228 9.32 0.56 17.89
C VAL A 228 10.86 0.62 17.74
N PRO A 229 11.62 0.71 18.85
CA PRO A 229 13.09 0.75 18.82
C PRO A 229 13.68 -0.45 18.09
N THR A 230 14.77 -0.24 17.35
CA THR A 230 15.47 -1.33 16.67
C THR A 230 16.17 -2.22 17.70
N PRO A 231 15.82 -3.52 17.81
CA PRO A 231 16.46 -4.45 18.72
C PRO A 231 17.93 -4.71 18.37
N HIS A 232 18.73 -5.03 19.40
CA HIS A 232 20.14 -5.42 19.22
C HIS A 232 20.29 -6.91 18.92
N ILE A 233 19.33 -7.74 19.37
CA ILE A 233 19.30 -9.18 19.09
C ILE A 233 18.77 -9.41 17.68
N ALA A 234 19.63 -9.94 16.79
CA ALA A 234 19.32 -10.11 15.37
C ALA A 234 17.98 -10.85 15.13
N GLN A 235 17.70 -11.92 15.87
CA GLN A 235 16.46 -12.69 15.73
C GLN A 235 15.21 -11.87 16.09
N ILE A 236 15.32 -10.90 17.00
CA ILE A 236 14.20 -10.00 17.36
C ILE A 236 14.08 -8.91 16.29
N ALA A 237 15.20 -8.38 15.80
CA ALA A 237 15.23 -7.40 14.72
C ALA A 237 14.60 -7.97 13.44
N ASP A 238 15.04 -9.15 13.01
CA ASP A 238 14.50 -9.85 11.84
C ASP A 238 12.98 -10.12 11.98
N ALA A 239 12.54 -10.51 13.19
CA ALA A 239 11.13 -10.76 13.47
C ALA A 239 10.29 -9.48 13.42
N LEU A 240 10.82 -8.36 13.93
CA LEU A 240 10.18 -7.05 13.88
C LEU A 240 10.08 -6.53 12.45
N ASP A 241 11.15 -6.64 11.67
CA ASP A 241 11.16 -6.20 10.27
C ASP A 241 10.20 -7.03 9.40
N ASN A 242 10.14 -8.34 9.65
CA ASN A 242 9.16 -9.21 9.00
C ASN A 242 7.72 -8.86 9.43
N ALA A 243 7.50 -8.52 10.70
CA ALA A 243 6.20 -8.07 11.17
C ALA A 243 5.80 -6.74 10.52
N ARG A 244 6.71 -5.77 10.43
CA ARG A 244 6.49 -4.48 9.76
C ARG A 244 6.08 -4.67 8.30
N GLY A 245 6.82 -5.49 7.53
CA GLY A 245 6.51 -5.75 6.14
C GLY A 245 5.14 -6.40 5.92
N LYS A 246 4.80 -7.42 6.73
CA LYS A 246 3.49 -8.07 6.65
C LYS A 246 2.34 -7.17 7.12
N PHE A 247 2.64 -6.28 8.05
CA PHE A 247 1.64 -5.35 8.56
C PHE A 247 1.34 -4.23 7.56
N ALA A 248 2.36 -3.70 6.89
CA ALA A 248 2.20 -2.75 5.79
C ALA A 248 1.38 -3.36 4.64
N GLU A 249 1.68 -4.61 4.24
CA GLU A 249 0.89 -5.32 3.23
C GLU A 249 -0.59 -5.48 3.64
N LEU A 250 -0.85 -5.78 4.92
CA LEU A 250 -2.22 -5.88 5.45
C LEU A 250 -2.92 -4.52 5.48
N ALA A 251 -2.22 -3.47 5.90
CA ALA A 251 -2.72 -2.10 5.93
C ALA A 251 -3.15 -1.64 4.54
N ASP A 252 -2.28 -1.83 3.54
CA ASP A 252 -2.58 -1.53 2.15
C ASP A 252 -3.84 -2.28 1.64
N GLN A 253 -3.96 -3.57 1.97
CA GLN A 253 -5.11 -4.36 1.54
C GLN A 253 -6.41 -3.87 2.18
N VAL A 254 -6.41 -3.61 3.49
CA VAL A 254 -7.61 -3.16 4.21
C VAL A 254 -8.00 -1.75 3.76
N ASP A 255 -7.03 -0.86 3.54
CA ASP A 255 -7.27 0.48 3.00
C ASP A 255 -7.98 0.43 1.65
N VAL A 256 -7.49 -0.40 0.72
CA VAL A 256 -8.14 -0.58 -0.59
C VAL A 256 -9.58 -1.07 -0.44
N TYR A 257 -9.84 -2.07 0.39
CA TYR A 257 -11.21 -2.57 0.60
C TYR A 257 -12.12 -1.52 1.27
N ALA A 258 -11.61 -0.78 2.25
CA ALA A 258 -12.35 0.30 2.90
C ALA A 258 -12.73 1.40 1.90
N ARG A 259 -11.79 1.83 1.08
CA ARG A 259 -12.03 2.83 0.03
C ARG A 259 -13.05 2.35 -1.01
N ILE A 260 -12.92 1.13 -1.50
CA ILE A 260 -13.90 0.52 -2.43
C ILE A 260 -15.30 0.48 -1.80
N ALA A 261 -15.41 0.03 -0.54
CA ALA A 261 -16.69 -0.08 0.15
C ALA A 261 -17.39 1.28 0.31
N ASN A 262 -16.62 2.36 0.48
CA ASN A 262 -17.15 3.71 0.64
C ASN A 262 -17.47 4.40 -0.70
N VAL A 263 -16.72 4.11 -1.76
CA VAL A 263 -16.83 4.81 -3.05
C VAL A 263 -17.76 4.10 -4.03
N ALA A 264 -17.70 2.76 -4.10
CA ALA A 264 -18.42 2.00 -5.10
C ALA A 264 -19.95 2.17 -5.04
N PRO A 265 -20.62 2.23 -3.87
CA PRO A 265 -22.06 2.44 -3.84
C PRO A 265 -22.50 3.70 -4.55
N SER A 266 -21.83 4.83 -4.32
CA SER A 266 -22.13 6.11 -4.97
C SER A 266 -21.71 6.14 -6.44
N MET A 267 -20.53 5.60 -6.78
CA MET A 267 -20.06 5.56 -8.16
C MET A 267 -20.91 4.64 -9.05
N LEU A 268 -21.50 3.59 -8.47
CA LEU A 268 -22.34 2.61 -9.17
C LEU A 268 -23.83 2.86 -9.00
N ASP A 269 -24.21 4.03 -8.44
CA ASP A 269 -25.61 4.41 -8.20
C ASP A 269 -26.39 3.32 -7.44
N LEU A 270 -25.74 2.69 -6.45
CA LEU A 270 -26.36 1.69 -5.57
C LEU A 270 -26.99 2.32 -4.33
N ASP A 271 -26.79 3.62 -4.13
CA ASP A 271 -27.31 4.44 -3.03
C ASP A 271 -28.45 5.38 -3.50
N ASP A 272 -29.04 5.13 -4.67
CA ASP A 272 -30.09 5.94 -5.30
C ASP A 272 -29.68 7.42 -5.49
N SER A 273 -28.38 7.68 -5.69
CA SER A 273 -27.85 9.04 -5.87
C SER A 273 -28.07 9.60 -7.28
N GLY A 274 -28.64 8.82 -8.17
CA GLY A 274 -28.98 9.14 -9.57
C GLY A 274 -27.93 8.67 -10.56
N ALA A 275 -28.40 8.33 -11.76
CA ALA A 275 -27.58 7.77 -12.83
C ALA A 275 -26.27 8.53 -13.07
N ARG A 276 -25.19 7.80 -13.28
CA ARG A 276 -23.84 8.32 -13.46
C ARG A 276 -23.34 8.03 -14.87
N THR A 277 -22.79 9.03 -15.53
CA THR A 277 -22.17 8.85 -16.84
C THR A 277 -20.68 9.13 -16.75
N TYR A 278 -19.88 8.12 -16.99
CA TYR A 278 -18.41 8.20 -16.99
C TYR A 278 -17.92 8.27 -18.45
N LEU A 279 -16.94 9.13 -18.69
CA LEU A 279 -16.16 9.09 -19.92
C LEU A 279 -15.15 7.95 -19.80
N VAL A 280 -15.19 7.00 -20.72
CA VAL A 280 -14.23 5.89 -20.80
C VAL A 280 -13.27 6.17 -21.95
N ILE A 281 -11.98 6.16 -21.64
CA ILE A 281 -10.90 6.38 -22.61
C ILE A 281 -10.06 5.12 -22.68
N ALA A 282 -10.05 4.47 -23.85
CA ALA A 282 -9.16 3.35 -24.12
C ALA A 282 -7.85 3.89 -24.68
N GLN A 283 -6.77 3.62 -23.96
CA GLN A 283 -5.41 4.08 -24.29
C GLN A 283 -4.69 3.07 -25.18
N ASN A 284 -3.86 3.57 -26.09
CA ASN A 284 -2.97 2.75 -26.90
C ASN A 284 -1.52 2.87 -26.41
N ASN A 285 -1.07 1.88 -25.66
CA ASN A 285 0.28 1.87 -25.09
C ASN A 285 1.39 1.62 -26.12
N ALA A 286 1.06 1.21 -27.35
CA ALA A 286 2.02 1.14 -28.46
C ALA A 286 2.48 2.54 -28.95
N GLU A 287 1.78 3.59 -28.50
CA GLU A 287 2.17 4.98 -28.58
C GLU A 287 2.16 5.55 -27.15
N VAL A 288 3.26 5.39 -26.44
CA VAL A 288 3.33 5.63 -24.99
C VAL A 288 3.09 7.11 -24.66
N ARG A 289 2.34 7.34 -23.57
CA ARG A 289 2.14 8.65 -22.91
C ARG A 289 2.39 8.50 -21.41
N PRO A 290 2.68 9.56 -20.67
CA PRO A 290 2.96 9.49 -19.24
C PRO A 290 1.93 8.72 -18.41
N THR A 291 0.64 8.84 -18.68
CA THR A 291 -0.41 8.10 -17.97
C THR A 291 -0.69 6.70 -18.52
N GLY A 292 -0.04 6.26 -19.60
CA GLY A 292 -0.22 4.94 -20.21
C GLY A 292 0.04 4.97 -21.71
N GLY A 293 -0.90 5.40 -22.52
CA GLY A 293 -0.79 5.44 -23.97
C GLY A 293 -1.64 6.55 -24.61
N LEU A 294 -1.56 6.68 -25.92
CA LEU A 294 -2.41 7.60 -26.67
C LEU A 294 -3.90 7.37 -26.33
N PRO A 295 -4.69 8.41 -25.98
CA PRO A 295 -6.11 8.29 -25.66
C PRO A 295 -6.93 8.12 -26.95
N GLY A 296 -6.77 6.96 -27.62
CA GLY A 296 -7.20 6.76 -29.01
C GLY A 296 -8.69 6.58 -29.21
N SER A 297 -9.40 5.99 -28.25
CA SER A 297 -10.83 5.70 -28.38
C SER A 297 -11.59 6.18 -27.14
N TRP A 298 -12.69 6.91 -27.38
CA TRP A 298 -13.49 7.58 -26.34
C TRP A 298 -14.94 7.09 -26.40
N GLY A 299 -15.50 6.69 -25.29
CA GLY A 299 -16.88 6.27 -25.15
C GLY A 299 -17.47 6.68 -23.81
N THR A 300 -18.72 6.35 -23.55
CA THR A 300 -19.33 6.61 -22.24
C THR A 300 -19.89 5.34 -21.63
N LEU A 301 -19.73 5.21 -20.31
CA LEU A 301 -20.33 4.18 -19.48
C LEU A 301 -21.37 4.84 -18.59
N THR A 302 -22.65 4.53 -18.83
CA THR A 302 -23.74 4.97 -17.94
C THR A 302 -24.05 3.87 -16.94
N VAL A 303 -24.15 4.25 -15.68
CA VAL A 303 -24.50 3.37 -14.55
C VAL A 303 -25.76 3.94 -13.91
N ASP A 304 -26.82 3.12 -13.85
CA ASP A 304 -28.14 3.49 -13.33
C ASP A 304 -28.67 2.34 -12.46
N GLY A 305 -28.71 2.55 -11.15
CA GLY A 305 -29.07 1.51 -10.18
C GLY A 305 -28.22 0.24 -10.32
N GLY A 306 -26.92 0.39 -10.58
CA GLY A 306 -25.98 -0.73 -10.82
C GLY A 306 -26.06 -1.35 -12.21
N ARG A 307 -26.93 -0.87 -13.10
CA ARG A 307 -27.00 -1.32 -14.49
C ARG A 307 -26.00 -0.56 -15.34
N PHE A 308 -25.15 -1.28 -16.05
CA PHE A 308 -24.14 -0.72 -16.95
C PHE A 308 -24.66 -0.66 -18.38
N THR A 309 -24.44 0.49 -19.03
CA THR A 309 -24.70 0.69 -20.45
C THR A 309 -23.50 1.36 -21.08
N LEU A 310 -22.79 0.65 -21.96
CA LEU A 310 -21.63 1.14 -22.69
C LEU A 310 -22.07 1.72 -24.02
N SER A 311 -21.66 2.96 -24.37
CA SER A 311 -21.87 3.54 -25.70
C SER A 311 -20.89 2.94 -26.71
N ASP A 312 -21.15 3.19 -28.00
CA ASP A 312 -20.11 2.99 -29.00
C ASP A 312 -18.93 3.92 -28.74
N PHE A 313 -17.73 3.42 -29.00
CA PHE A 313 -16.50 4.22 -28.94
C PHE A 313 -16.32 4.99 -30.26
N VAL A 314 -15.77 6.17 -30.12
CA VAL A 314 -15.37 7.01 -31.25
C VAL A 314 -13.86 7.24 -31.19
N SER A 315 -13.24 7.33 -32.37
CA SER A 315 -11.82 7.71 -32.46
C SER A 315 -11.62 9.14 -31.95
N GLU A 316 -10.51 9.40 -31.28
CA GLU A 316 -10.11 10.73 -30.84
C GLU A 316 -10.02 11.72 -32.03
N SER A 317 -9.68 11.23 -33.22
CA SER A 317 -9.57 12.03 -34.45
C SER A 317 -10.91 12.63 -34.91
N THR A 318 -12.04 12.05 -34.44
CA THR A 318 -13.40 12.57 -34.73
C THR A 318 -13.83 13.66 -33.74
N LEU A 319 -13.05 13.89 -32.68
CA LEU A 319 -13.28 14.98 -31.73
C LEU A 319 -12.65 16.27 -32.25
N PRO A 320 -13.33 17.43 -32.10
CA PRO A 320 -12.79 18.68 -32.59
C PRO A 320 -11.54 19.09 -31.84
N GLN A 321 -10.51 19.50 -32.59
CA GLN A 321 -9.42 20.27 -31.99
C GLN A 321 -9.93 21.67 -31.64
N LEU A 322 -9.46 22.23 -30.56
CA LEU A 322 -9.94 23.52 -30.05
C LEU A 322 -8.98 24.65 -30.42
N ASP A 323 -9.54 25.82 -30.73
CA ASP A 323 -8.76 27.03 -31.06
C ASP A 323 -8.15 27.71 -29.81
N SER A 324 -8.55 27.27 -28.63
CA SER A 324 -8.09 27.84 -27.35
C SER A 324 -8.14 26.77 -26.25
N PRO A 325 -7.32 26.91 -25.21
CA PRO A 325 -7.32 26.01 -24.06
C PRO A 325 -8.73 25.78 -23.50
N VAL A 326 -9.06 24.52 -23.18
CA VAL A 326 -10.36 24.12 -22.63
C VAL A 326 -10.48 24.39 -21.13
N LEU A 327 -9.35 24.46 -20.44
CA LEU A 327 -9.21 24.82 -19.03
C LEU A 327 -8.08 25.85 -18.88
N ASP A 328 -7.99 26.46 -17.70
CA ASP A 328 -6.91 27.39 -17.38
C ASP A 328 -5.54 26.71 -17.55
N ALA A 329 -4.69 27.32 -18.36
CA ALA A 329 -3.34 26.86 -18.62
C ALA A 329 -2.43 27.20 -17.44
N GLN A 330 -1.59 26.24 -17.05
CA GLN A 330 -0.53 26.46 -16.06
C GLN A 330 0.80 26.63 -16.82
N ASP A 331 1.56 27.66 -16.47
CA ASP A 331 2.78 28.00 -17.20
C ASP A 331 3.82 26.84 -17.24
N ASP A 332 3.93 26.08 -16.14
CA ASP A 332 4.82 24.94 -16.02
C ASP A 332 4.34 23.73 -16.83
N GLU A 333 3.03 23.48 -16.93
CA GLU A 333 2.46 22.45 -17.83
C GLU A 333 2.74 22.80 -19.30
N ILE A 334 2.49 24.05 -19.69
CA ILE A 334 2.68 24.50 -21.08
C ILE A 334 4.18 24.45 -21.45
N ALA A 335 5.05 24.81 -20.54
CA ALA A 335 6.49 24.72 -20.75
C ALA A 335 7.01 23.28 -20.98
N LEU A 336 6.36 22.28 -20.34
CA LEU A 336 6.73 20.87 -20.44
C LEU A 336 6.04 20.15 -21.60
N PHE A 337 4.74 20.36 -21.76
CA PHE A 337 3.88 19.53 -22.61
C PHE A 337 3.33 20.29 -23.83
N GLY A 338 3.46 21.60 -23.84
CA GLY A 338 2.96 22.46 -24.91
C GLY A 338 1.45 22.74 -24.79
N GLU A 339 0.98 23.69 -25.58
CA GLU A 339 -0.44 24.13 -25.60
C GLU A 339 -1.40 23.03 -26.11
N ASN A 340 -0.88 22.06 -26.85
CA ASN A 340 -1.67 20.95 -27.39
C ASN A 340 -2.35 20.13 -26.29
N LEU A 341 -1.76 20.02 -25.11
CA LEU A 341 -2.34 19.38 -23.92
C LEU A 341 -3.78 19.84 -23.67
N LEU A 342 -4.06 21.13 -23.87
CA LEU A 342 -5.37 21.76 -23.56
C LEU A 342 -6.26 21.98 -24.79
N THR A 343 -5.76 21.66 -25.99
CA THR A 343 -6.48 21.95 -27.24
C THR A 343 -6.74 20.73 -28.12
N LYS A 344 -5.95 19.65 -27.93
CA LYS A 344 -6.05 18.45 -28.77
C LYS A 344 -6.44 17.21 -27.94
N PRO A 345 -7.50 16.48 -28.34
CA PRO A 345 -7.94 15.28 -27.61
C PRO A 345 -6.87 14.20 -27.45
N HIS A 346 -6.01 13.99 -28.44
CA HIS A 346 -4.96 12.97 -28.40
C HIS A 346 -3.78 13.31 -27.49
N ASP A 347 -3.73 14.53 -26.95
CA ASP A 347 -2.61 15.01 -26.12
C ASP A 347 -3.00 15.22 -24.63
N VAL A 348 -4.27 14.96 -24.26
CA VAL A 348 -4.79 15.24 -22.89
C VAL A 348 -4.01 14.52 -21.78
N ASN A 349 -3.31 13.44 -22.08
CA ASN A 349 -2.57 12.62 -21.15
C ASN A 349 -1.02 12.71 -21.30
N PHE A 350 -0.53 13.81 -21.86
CA PHE A 350 0.90 14.15 -21.78
C PHE A 350 1.33 14.49 -20.35
N THR A 351 0.43 15.01 -19.52
CA THR A 351 0.71 15.15 -18.10
C THR A 351 0.66 13.80 -17.39
N PRO A 352 1.61 13.48 -16.49
CA PRO A 352 1.54 12.28 -15.66
C PRO A 352 0.52 12.38 -14.52
N ASP A 353 0.00 13.58 -14.26
CA ASP A 353 -1.04 13.83 -13.26
C ASP A 353 -2.42 13.45 -13.82
N TYR A 354 -2.88 12.23 -13.52
CA TYR A 354 -4.10 11.72 -14.10
C TYR A 354 -5.36 12.56 -13.77
N PRO A 355 -5.57 13.09 -12.54
CA PRO A 355 -6.71 13.97 -12.29
C PRO A 355 -6.76 15.19 -13.22
N ARG A 356 -5.60 15.75 -13.55
CA ARG A 356 -5.48 16.84 -14.50
C ARG A 356 -5.84 16.39 -15.93
N ALA A 357 -5.29 15.27 -16.38
CA ALA A 357 -5.62 14.67 -17.68
C ALA A 357 -7.12 14.39 -17.80
N ALA A 358 -7.72 13.81 -16.75
CA ALA A 358 -9.16 13.50 -16.69
C ALA A 358 -10.03 14.77 -16.76
N ALA A 359 -9.67 15.82 -16.03
CA ALA A 359 -10.40 17.10 -16.06
C ALA A 359 -10.36 17.72 -17.45
N ILE A 360 -9.21 17.69 -18.14
CA ILE A 360 -9.05 18.18 -19.50
C ILE A 360 -9.93 17.35 -20.46
N ALA A 361 -9.84 16.02 -20.39
CA ALA A 361 -10.61 15.10 -21.24
C ALA A 361 -12.13 15.31 -21.07
N LYS A 362 -12.60 15.42 -19.82
CA LYS A 362 -13.99 15.74 -19.50
C LYS A 362 -14.43 17.04 -20.17
N ALA A 363 -13.65 18.10 -19.99
CA ALA A 363 -14.00 19.42 -20.55
C ALA A 363 -14.05 19.41 -22.08
N MET A 364 -13.14 18.69 -22.75
CA MET A 364 -13.16 18.50 -24.20
C MET A 364 -14.37 17.70 -24.65
N TRP A 365 -14.71 16.61 -23.99
CA TRP A 365 -15.89 15.80 -24.30
C TRP A 365 -17.18 16.59 -24.14
N GLU A 366 -17.38 17.25 -23.00
CA GLU A 366 -18.58 18.04 -22.72
C GLU A 366 -18.76 19.18 -23.71
N LYS A 367 -17.66 19.83 -24.10
CA LYS A 367 -17.70 20.89 -25.13
C LYS A 367 -18.06 20.34 -26.52
N SER A 368 -17.58 19.13 -26.85
CA SER A 368 -17.80 18.55 -28.18
C SER A 368 -19.13 17.82 -28.32
N ARG A 369 -19.63 17.19 -27.24
CA ARG A 369 -20.82 16.30 -27.28
C ARG A 369 -22.01 16.85 -26.52
N ASN A 370 -21.86 17.95 -25.78
CA ASN A 370 -22.91 18.55 -24.93
C ASN A 370 -23.53 17.52 -23.96
N GLN A 371 -22.70 16.62 -23.40
CA GLN A 371 -23.10 15.55 -22.50
C GLN A 371 -22.32 15.73 -21.17
N THR A 372 -23.04 15.84 -20.06
CA THR A 372 -22.42 15.97 -18.72
C THR A 372 -21.78 14.66 -18.29
N ILE A 373 -20.55 14.74 -17.75
CA ILE A 373 -19.75 13.61 -17.33
C ILE A 373 -19.54 13.63 -15.82
N SER A 374 -19.81 12.50 -15.15
CA SER A 374 -19.68 12.31 -13.71
C SER A 374 -18.27 11.96 -13.26
N GLY A 375 -17.41 11.51 -14.17
CA GLY A 375 -16.03 11.12 -13.93
C GLY A 375 -15.39 10.57 -15.18
N VAL A 376 -14.09 10.26 -15.12
CA VAL A 376 -13.32 9.72 -16.25
C VAL A 376 -12.64 8.42 -15.82
N ILE A 377 -12.71 7.42 -16.67
CA ILE A 377 -12.07 6.11 -16.50
C ILE A 377 -11.10 5.93 -17.68
N MET A 378 -9.82 5.76 -17.40
CA MET A 378 -8.82 5.38 -18.40
C MET A 378 -8.46 3.92 -18.24
N ILE A 379 -8.53 3.18 -19.34
CA ILE A 379 -8.21 1.74 -19.45
C ILE A 379 -7.28 1.50 -20.62
N ASP A 380 -6.67 0.32 -20.64
CA ASP A 380 -5.83 -0.11 -21.76
C ASP A 380 -6.00 -1.61 -22.08
N PRO A 381 -5.41 -2.11 -23.18
CA PRO A 381 -5.48 -3.53 -23.55
C PRO A 381 -4.91 -4.52 -22.53
N CYS A 382 -3.99 -4.09 -21.65
CA CYS A 382 -3.43 -4.96 -20.61
C CYS A 382 -4.46 -5.26 -19.50
N LEU A 383 -5.30 -4.27 -19.14
CA LEU A 383 -6.46 -4.51 -18.27
C LEU A 383 -7.41 -5.53 -18.93
N LEU A 384 -7.77 -5.32 -20.18
CA LEU A 384 -8.68 -6.24 -20.89
C LEU A 384 -8.12 -7.67 -20.92
N GLN A 385 -6.82 -7.82 -21.22
CA GLN A 385 -6.13 -9.11 -21.19
C GLN A 385 -6.23 -9.79 -19.83
N SER A 386 -6.03 -9.03 -18.74
CA SER A 386 -6.12 -9.54 -17.36
C SER A 386 -7.55 -10.01 -17.01
N LEU A 387 -8.56 -9.30 -17.48
CA LEU A 387 -9.96 -9.69 -17.29
C LEU A 387 -10.32 -10.94 -18.11
N LEU A 388 -9.87 -11.03 -19.37
CA LEU A 388 -10.09 -12.20 -20.23
C LEU A 388 -9.30 -13.44 -19.74
N ALA A 389 -8.22 -13.26 -18.99
CA ALA A 389 -7.53 -14.37 -18.33
C ALA A 389 -8.42 -15.05 -17.27
N VAL A 390 -9.34 -14.31 -16.65
CA VAL A 390 -10.27 -14.82 -15.65
C VAL A 390 -11.57 -15.33 -16.26
N THR A 391 -12.12 -14.59 -17.23
CA THR A 391 -13.45 -14.88 -17.81
C THR A 391 -13.40 -15.90 -18.95
N GLY A 392 -12.22 -16.19 -19.46
CA GLY A 392 -12.03 -16.95 -20.69
C GLY A 392 -12.01 -16.06 -21.94
N GLY A 393 -11.65 -16.66 -23.06
CA GLY A 393 -11.53 -15.95 -24.32
C GLY A 393 -12.88 -15.53 -24.91
N VAL A 394 -12.86 -14.47 -25.70
CA VAL A 394 -14.00 -13.96 -26.48
C VAL A 394 -13.65 -13.94 -27.96
N THR A 395 -14.58 -14.37 -28.82
CA THR A 395 -14.40 -14.30 -30.26
C THR A 395 -15.05 -13.01 -30.76
N ILE A 396 -14.28 -12.19 -31.43
CA ILE A 396 -14.68 -10.90 -31.98
C ILE A 396 -14.92 -11.06 -33.46
N ASP A 397 -16.04 -10.59 -33.96
CA ASP A 397 -16.31 -10.52 -35.41
C ASP A 397 -15.34 -9.51 -36.05
N ASP A 398 -14.52 -10.00 -36.95
CA ASP A 398 -13.48 -9.23 -37.63
C ASP A 398 -13.46 -9.61 -39.11
N ALA A 399 -14.20 -8.86 -39.90
CA ALA A 399 -14.35 -9.10 -41.34
C ALA A 399 -13.01 -8.99 -42.11
N ALA A 400 -12.02 -8.34 -41.52
CA ALA A 400 -10.71 -8.11 -42.12
C ALA A 400 -9.59 -8.95 -41.45
N ALA A 401 -9.94 -9.98 -40.66
CA ALA A 401 -8.96 -10.86 -40.06
C ALA A 401 -7.99 -11.45 -41.09
N SER A 402 -6.70 -11.40 -40.82
CA SER A 402 -5.63 -11.77 -41.77
C SER A 402 -5.68 -13.24 -42.22
N ASP A 403 -6.29 -14.11 -41.43
CA ASP A 403 -6.49 -15.53 -41.74
C ASP A 403 -7.71 -15.83 -42.60
N GLY A 404 -8.50 -14.79 -42.97
CA GLY A 404 -9.71 -14.89 -43.75
C GLY A 404 -10.87 -15.58 -43.01
N SER A 405 -10.78 -15.78 -41.69
CA SER A 405 -11.82 -16.40 -40.86
C SER A 405 -13.02 -15.47 -40.63
N GLY A 406 -12.81 -14.15 -40.75
CA GLY A 406 -13.78 -13.13 -40.39
C GLY A 406 -13.98 -12.97 -38.89
N ALA A 407 -13.08 -13.53 -38.07
CA ALA A 407 -13.15 -13.45 -36.61
C ALA A 407 -11.77 -13.59 -35.97
N VAL A 408 -11.57 -12.96 -34.81
CA VAL A 408 -10.38 -13.15 -33.97
C VAL A 408 -10.78 -13.54 -32.56
N THR A 409 -10.06 -14.52 -31.95
CA THR A 409 -10.30 -14.91 -30.57
C THR A 409 -9.26 -14.27 -29.66
N LEU A 410 -9.72 -13.35 -28.78
CA LEU A 410 -8.92 -12.68 -27.76
C LEU A 410 -9.03 -13.42 -26.44
N ASN A 411 -7.93 -13.50 -25.69
CA ASN A 411 -7.84 -14.21 -24.40
C ASN A 411 -6.76 -13.60 -23.50
N GLY A 412 -6.54 -14.20 -22.33
CA GLY A 412 -5.56 -13.74 -21.34
C GLY A 412 -4.09 -13.77 -21.79
N SER A 413 -3.77 -14.21 -23.00
CA SER A 413 -2.38 -14.29 -23.48
C SER A 413 -2.08 -13.50 -24.75
N ASN A 414 -3.10 -13.09 -25.52
CA ASN A 414 -2.89 -12.48 -26.83
C ASN A 414 -3.58 -11.10 -27.00
N THR A 415 -4.44 -10.69 -26.07
CA THR A 415 -5.27 -9.49 -26.26
C THR A 415 -4.42 -8.22 -26.41
N ALA A 416 -3.45 -8.01 -25.52
CA ALA A 416 -2.58 -6.84 -25.61
C ALA A 416 -1.72 -6.88 -26.89
N GLN A 417 -1.18 -8.04 -27.25
CA GLN A 417 -0.40 -8.19 -28.48
C GLN A 417 -1.27 -7.88 -29.72
N TYR A 418 -2.46 -8.44 -29.78
CA TYR A 418 -3.34 -8.19 -30.94
C TYR A 418 -3.70 -6.71 -31.08
N LEU A 419 -4.16 -6.07 -29.99
CA LEU A 419 -4.63 -4.69 -30.04
C LEU A 419 -3.52 -3.65 -30.17
N LEU A 420 -2.31 -3.93 -29.68
CA LEU A 420 -1.19 -2.99 -29.70
C LEU A 420 -0.18 -3.23 -30.83
N HIS A 421 -0.32 -4.36 -31.55
CA HIS A 421 0.65 -4.73 -32.56
C HIS A 421 0.03 -5.44 -33.78
N ASP A 422 -0.51 -6.66 -33.63
CA ASP A 422 -0.86 -7.52 -34.77
C ASP A 422 -1.92 -6.89 -35.66
N SER A 423 -2.95 -6.23 -35.08
CA SER A 423 -4.01 -5.55 -35.80
C SER A 423 -3.51 -4.42 -36.70
N TYR A 424 -2.37 -3.81 -36.38
CA TYR A 424 -1.77 -2.75 -37.20
C TYR A 424 -0.94 -3.29 -38.36
N LEU A 425 -0.49 -4.56 -38.30
CA LEU A 425 0.22 -5.20 -39.38
C LEU A 425 -0.70 -5.66 -40.51
N GLU A 426 -2.00 -5.70 -40.28
CA GLU A 426 -3.01 -6.15 -41.25
C GLU A 426 -3.38 -5.09 -42.32
N ASN A 427 -2.64 -3.96 -42.34
CA ASN A 427 -2.81 -2.87 -43.31
C ASN A 427 -4.27 -2.37 -43.48
N ARG A 428 -5.00 -2.27 -42.38
CA ARG A 428 -6.37 -1.76 -42.35
C ARG A 428 -6.42 -0.27 -42.59
N THR A 429 -7.53 0.16 -43.14
CA THR A 429 -7.87 1.59 -43.13
C THR A 429 -8.17 2.03 -41.68
N PRO A 430 -8.06 3.34 -41.36
CA PRO A 430 -8.44 3.85 -40.04
C PRO A 430 -9.89 3.47 -39.65
N ASP A 431 -10.85 3.53 -40.57
CA ASP A 431 -12.25 3.18 -40.29
C ASP A 431 -12.41 1.68 -39.96
N GLU A 432 -11.69 0.79 -40.65
CA GLU A 432 -11.68 -0.66 -40.32
C GLU A 432 -11.04 -0.93 -38.97
N GLN A 433 -9.98 -0.22 -38.63
CA GLN A 433 -9.33 -0.33 -37.34
C GLN A 433 -10.26 0.13 -36.20
N ASP A 434 -10.93 1.24 -36.35
CA ASP A 434 -11.90 1.78 -35.40
C ASP A 434 -13.09 0.82 -35.22
N ALA A 435 -13.57 0.19 -36.31
CA ALA A 435 -14.63 -0.82 -36.25
C ALA A 435 -14.22 -2.04 -35.42
N VAL A 436 -12.99 -2.54 -35.59
CA VAL A 436 -12.45 -3.66 -34.79
C VAL A 436 -12.36 -3.27 -33.32
N PHE A 437 -11.81 -2.11 -32.98
CA PHE A 437 -11.69 -1.66 -31.59
C PHE A 437 -13.06 -1.47 -30.92
N SER A 438 -14.03 -0.94 -31.65
CA SER A 438 -15.41 -0.82 -31.16
C SER A 438 -16.06 -2.19 -30.93
N ALA A 439 -15.85 -3.16 -31.84
CA ALA A 439 -16.33 -4.53 -31.68
C ALA A 439 -15.67 -5.21 -30.45
N VAL A 440 -14.35 -5.06 -30.29
CA VAL A 440 -13.60 -5.57 -29.13
C VAL A 440 -14.17 -5.00 -27.84
N ALA A 441 -14.34 -3.67 -27.75
CA ALA A 441 -14.84 -3.02 -26.55
C ALA A 441 -16.22 -3.56 -26.16
N ARG A 442 -17.17 -3.58 -27.09
CA ARG A 442 -18.55 -4.02 -26.84
C ARG A 442 -18.63 -5.52 -26.51
N GLN A 443 -18.08 -6.39 -27.36
CA GLN A 443 -18.21 -7.83 -27.18
C GLN A 443 -17.45 -8.34 -25.95
N SER A 444 -16.30 -7.76 -25.66
CA SER A 444 -15.56 -8.10 -24.44
C SER A 444 -16.27 -7.61 -23.18
N PHE A 445 -16.86 -6.41 -23.22
CA PHE A 445 -17.63 -5.88 -22.10
C PHE A 445 -18.83 -6.79 -21.77
N ASP A 446 -19.62 -7.16 -22.77
CA ASP A 446 -20.76 -8.08 -22.61
C ASP A 446 -20.31 -9.45 -22.11
N HIS A 447 -19.21 -10.00 -22.65
CA HIS A 447 -18.64 -11.27 -22.20
C HIS A 447 -18.22 -11.22 -20.72
N ILE A 448 -17.51 -10.17 -20.31
CA ILE A 448 -17.04 -10.00 -18.92
C ILE A 448 -18.22 -9.88 -17.95
N LEU A 449 -19.25 -9.09 -18.29
CA LEU A 449 -20.44 -8.96 -17.48
C LEU A 449 -21.19 -10.29 -17.31
N HIS A 450 -21.33 -11.08 -18.38
CA HIS A 450 -21.95 -12.40 -18.31
C HIS A 450 -21.12 -13.38 -17.47
N ALA A 451 -19.80 -13.38 -17.62
CA ALA A 451 -18.89 -14.24 -16.87
C ALA A 451 -18.85 -13.90 -15.36
N ALA A 452 -19.10 -12.65 -14.98
CA ALA A 452 -19.16 -12.22 -13.60
C ALA A 452 -20.30 -12.91 -12.82
N ASN A 453 -21.38 -13.35 -13.49
CA ASN A 453 -22.46 -14.15 -12.90
C ASN A 453 -22.03 -15.59 -12.52
N GLY A 454 -20.95 -16.08 -13.09
CA GLY A 454 -20.48 -17.47 -13.02
C GLY A 454 -19.65 -17.82 -11.77
N GLY A 455 -19.61 -16.97 -10.74
CA GLY A 455 -18.80 -17.19 -9.53
C GLY A 455 -17.35 -16.69 -9.65
N ASN A 456 -17.03 -15.96 -10.70
CA ASN A 456 -15.69 -15.39 -10.97
C ASN A 456 -15.46 -14.01 -10.33
N SER A 457 -16.44 -13.46 -9.60
CA SER A 457 -16.42 -12.08 -9.08
C SER A 457 -15.16 -11.75 -8.26
N ALA A 458 -14.73 -12.66 -7.39
CA ALA A 458 -13.53 -12.45 -6.57
C ALA A 458 -12.24 -12.45 -7.43
N ALA A 459 -12.16 -13.32 -8.43
CA ALA A 459 -11.01 -13.37 -9.35
C ALA A 459 -10.97 -12.13 -10.26
N LEU A 460 -12.14 -11.67 -10.73
CA LEU A 460 -12.27 -10.42 -11.49
C LEU A 460 -11.84 -9.21 -10.67
N LEU A 461 -12.32 -9.11 -9.42
CA LEU A 461 -11.90 -8.03 -8.52
C LEU A 461 -10.38 -8.04 -8.31
N ASN A 462 -9.79 -9.21 -8.10
CA ASN A 462 -8.34 -9.33 -7.96
C ASN A 462 -7.58 -8.94 -9.25
N ALA A 463 -8.10 -9.28 -10.43
CA ALA A 463 -7.54 -8.84 -11.71
C ALA A 463 -7.60 -7.32 -11.86
N VAL A 464 -8.74 -6.70 -11.53
CA VAL A 464 -8.91 -5.24 -11.50
C VAL A 464 -7.91 -4.59 -10.55
N MET A 465 -7.81 -5.07 -9.30
CA MET A 465 -6.87 -4.52 -8.31
C MET A 465 -5.41 -4.65 -8.76
N THR A 466 -5.05 -5.77 -9.38
CA THR A 466 -3.69 -5.99 -9.90
C THR A 466 -3.40 -5.03 -11.05
N SER A 467 -4.30 -4.93 -12.02
CA SER A 467 -4.17 -4.00 -13.15
C SER A 467 -4.14 -2.53 -12.69
N THR A 468 -4.88 -2.19 -11.64
CA THR A 468 -4.83 -0.86 -11.01
C THR A 468 -3.44 -0.56 -10.45
N ARG A 469 -2.85 -1.48 -9.68
CA ARG A 469 -1.48 -1.31 -9.15
C ARG A 469 -0.42 -1.19 -10.25
N GLN A 470 -0.63 -1.85 -11.38
CA GLN A 470 0.22 -1.76 -12.57
C GLN A 470 -0.04 -0.49 -13.40
N GLY A 471 -1.07 0.30 -13.05
CA GLY A 471 -1.42 1.57 -13.71
C GLY A 471 -2.29 1.44 -14.95
N HIS A 472 -2.84 0.23 -15.24
CA HIS A 472 -3.69 -0.05 -16.42
C HIS A 472 -5.15 0.39 -16.26
N LEU A 473 -5.56 0.77 -15.06
CA LEU A 473 -6.86 1.36 -14.74
C LEU A 473 -6.66 2.59 -13.88
N LYS A 474 -7.25 3.70 -14.30
CA LYS A 474 -7.31 4.95 -13.54
C LYS A 474 -8.72 5.47 -13.51
N VAL A 475 -9.13 6.06 -12.40
CA VAL A 475 -10.47 6.58 -12.18
C VAL A 475 -10.39 7.94 -11.51
N TRP A 476 -11.15 8.88 -12.02
CA TRP A 476 -11.34 10.22 -11.46
C TRP A 476 -12.83 10.54 -11.36
N SER A 477 -13.26 11.17 -10.27
CA SER A 477 -14.64 11.58 -10.04
C SER A 477 -14.77 13.10 -9.93
N VAL A 478 -15.86 13.65 -10.46
CA VAL A 478 -16.24 15.06 -10.29
C VAL A 478 -16.70 15.34 -8.86
N ARG A 479 -17.22 14.33 -8.13
CA ARG A 479 -17.68 14.50 -6.77
C ARG A 479 -16.48 14.52 -5.82
N ALA A 480 -16.30 15.67 -5.12
CA ALA A 480 -15.16 15.86 -4.22
C ALA A 480 -15.04 14.77 -3.14
N ALA A 481 -16.18 14.31 -2.58
CA ALA A 481 -16.17 13.26 -1.56
C ALA A 481 -15.70 11.89 -2.09
N GLU A 482 -16.00 11.57 -3.35
CA GLU A 482 -15.49 10.37 -4.01
C GLU A 482 -14.01 10.52 -4.34
N GLN A 483 -13.62 11.67 -4.92
CA GLN A 483 -12.22 11.94 -5.27
C GLN A 483 -11.30 11.94 -4.04
N GLU A 484 -11.76 12.47 -2.90
CA GLU A 484 -11.03 12.43 -1.63
C GLU A 484 -10.75 10.98 -1.17
N ARG A 485 -11.69 10.08 -1.40
CA ARG A 485 -11.50 8.65 -1.09
C ARG A 485 -10.59 7.94 -2.08
N LEU A 486 -10.49 8.44 -3.32
CA LEU A 486 -9.55 7.93 -4.32
C LEU A 486 -8.15 8.50 -4.14
N HIS A 487 -8.02 9.67 -3.51
CA HIS A 487 -6.74 10.36 -3.28
C HIS A 487 -5.69 9.44 -2.63
N ASP A 488 -4.42 9.57 -3.03
CA ASP A 488 -3.29 8.75 -2.58
C ASP A 488 -3.40 7.24 -2.89
N THR A 489 -4.20 6.88 -3.89
CA THR A 489 -4.29 5.48 -4.34
C THR A 489 -3.74 5.31 -5.75
N ALA A 490 -3.34 4.08 -6.09
CA ALA A 490 -2.87 3.76 -7.44
C ALA A 490 -3.93 4.05 -8.53
N ILE A 491 -5.24 3.94 -8.18
CA ILE A 491 -6.32 4.21 -9.14
C ILE A 491 -6.50 5.70 -9.45
N ALA A 492 -6.16 6.59 -8.49
CA ALA A 492 -6.18 8.03 -8.72
C ALA A 492 -5.09 8.50 -9.69
N GLY A 493 -3.95 7.82 -9.73
CA GLY A 493 -2.84 8.12 -10.64
C GLY A 493 -2.29 9.54 -10.50
N GLU A 494 -2.30 10.09 -9.30
CA GLU A 494 -1.85 11.43 -8.97
C GLU A 494 -0.32 11.52 -8.93
N LEU A 495 0.21 12.71 -9.17
CA LEU A 495 1.60 13.00 -8.85
C LEU A 495 1.76 13.13 -7.33
N GLU A 496 2.68 12.35 -6.75
CA GLU A 496 2.97 12.43 -5.32
C GLU A 496 3.73 13.72 -4.99
N THR A 497 3.12 14.57 -4.18
CA THR A 497 3.67 15.88 -3.78
C THR A 497 3.99 15.98 -2.29
N LYS A 498 3.87 14.88 -1.51
CA LYS A 498 4.13 14.87 -0.07
C LYS A 498 5.62 14.64 0.24
N PRO A 499 6.30 15.56 0.93
CA PRO A 499 7.72 15.39 1.24
C PRO A 499 8.04 14.25 2.24
N VAL A 500 7.04 13.72 2.93
CA VAL A 500 7.20 12.63 3.93
C VAL A 500 7.09 11.24 3.31
N GLU A 501 6.47 11.14 2.13
CA GLU A 501 6.30 9.94 1.34
C GLU A 501 7.14 10.05 0.06
N PRO A 502 8.46 9.77 0.12
CA PRO A 502 9.33 10.05 -0.99
C PRO A 502 9.02 9.13 -2.17
N ASN A 503 8.63 9.73 -3.29
CA ASN A 503 8.38 9.06 -4.54
C ASN A 503 9.18 9.73 -5.67
N THR A 504 9.81 8.95 -6.52
CA THR A 504 10.39 9.45 -7.78
C THR A 504 9.51 8.99 -8.94
N GLY A 505 9.06 9.93 -9.78
CA GLY A 505 8.28 9.64 -10.97
C GLY A 505 9.21 9.47 -12.19
N VAL A 506 9.03 8.39 -12.97
CA VAL A 506 9.70 8.21 -14.24
C VAL A 506 8.66 7.94 -15.32
N TYR A 507 8.44 8.95 -16.15
CA TYR A 507 7.38 8.88 -17.16
C TYR A 507 7.96 8.97 -18.56
N PHE A 508 7.23 8.38 -19.51
CA PHE A 508 7.67 8.26 -20.90
C PHE A 508 6.62 8.81 -21.85
N SER A 509 7.06 9.53 -22.86
CA SER A 509 6.23 9.95 -23.98
C SER A 509 6.87 9.55 -25.29
N ASP A 510 6.09 8.98 -26.18
CA ASP A 510 6.52 8.68 -27.55
C ASP A 510 6.80 9.98 -28.32
N GLY A 511 7.96 10.04 -28.93
CA GLY A 511 8.35 11.09 -29.85
C GLY A 511 8.31 10.62 -31.32
N THR A 512 7.96 9.37 -31.58
CA THR A 512 8.02 8.76 -32.92
C THR A 512 6.77 9.02 -33.78
N GLN A 513 5.63 9.39 -33.16
CA GLN A 513 4.33 9.56 -33.81
C GLN A 513 3.86 8.29 -34.55
N GLY A 514 4.17 7.10 -34.00
CA GLY A 514 3.82 5.81 -34.58
C GLY A 514 3.38 4.82 -33.52
N LYS A 515 3.51 3.51 -33.81
CA LYS A 515 3.21 2.42 -32.86
C LYS A 515 4.49 1.69 -32.40
N MET A 516 5.63 2.42 -32.46
CA MET A 516 6.94 1.83 -32.20
C MET A 516 7.21 1.53 -30.72
N SER A 517 6.40 2.10 -29.79
CA SER A 517 6.55 1.83 -28.35
C SER A 517 6.24 0.36 -27.97
N TRP A 518 5.59 -0.41 -28.85
CA TRP A 518 5.47 -1.88 -28.71
C TRP A 518 6.83 -2.58 -28.70
N TYR A 519 7.81 -2.04 -29.44
CA TYR A 519 9.17 -2.56 -29.53
C TYR A 519 10.13 -1.91 -28.53
N LEU A 520 9.63 -1.04 -27.64
CA LEU A 520 10.42 -0.38 -26.63
C LEU A 520 10.36 -1.13 -25.30
N ASP A 521 11.40 -1.90 -24.98
CA ASP A 521 11.57 -2.45 -23.64
C ASP A 521 12.05 -1.36 -22.69
N ARG A 522 11.40 -1.22 -21.55
CA ARG A 522 11.66 -0.22 -20.52
C ARG A 522 11.84 -0.88 -19.16
N SER A 523 12.86 -0.45 -18.41
CA SER A 523 12.98 -0.81 -17.00
C SER A 523 13.47 0.36 -16.18
N VAL A 524 12.93 0.50 -14.98
CA VAL A 524 13.33 1.51 -14.00
C VAL A 524 13.67 0.78 -12.70
N THR A 525 14.89 0.99 -12.22
CA THR A 525 15.34 0.41 -10.95
C THR A 525 15.87 1.50 -10.03
N SER A 526 15.74 1.32 -8.73
CA SER A 526 16.31 2.24 -7.74
C SER A 526 17.10 1.50 -6.67
N ARG A 527 18.17 2.12 -6.21
CA ARG A 527 19.00 1.62 -5.14
C ARG A 527 19.47 2.76 -4.24
N ARG A 528 19.17 2.65 -2.95
CA ARG A 528 19.68 3.61 -1.97
C ARG A 528 21.19 3.55 -1.91
N THR A 529 21.87 4.69 -2.11
CA THR A 529 23.33 4.80 -2.12
C THR A 529 23.87 5.29 -0.80
N ARG A 530 23.18 6.24 -0.15
CA ARG A 530 23.57 6.74 1.17
C ARG A 530 22.42 7.46 1.89
N THR A 531 22.54 7.58 3.19
CA THR A 531 21.73 8.47 4.04
C THR A 531 22.63 9.62 4.51
N LEU A 532 22.14 10.85 4.40
CA LEU A 532 22.85 12.06 4.84
C LEU A 532 22.63 12.29 6.33
N GLU A 533 23.47 13.12 6.95
CA GLU A 533 23.35 13.49 8.39
C GLU A 533 22.00 14.17 8.69
N SER A 534 21.40 14.86 7.73
CA SER A 534 20.07 15.47 7.84
C SER A 534 18.92 14.46 7.85
N GLY A 535 19.18 13.18 7.59
CA GLY A 535 18.15 12.14 7.40
C GLY A 535 17.67 11.99 5.96
N ALA A 536 17.98 12.93 5.06
CA ALA A 536 17.68 12.79 3.64
C ALA A 536 18.44 11.59 3.05
N GLN A 537 17.85 10.90 2.10
CA GLN A 537 18.40 9.71 1.47
C GLN A 537 18.73 9.99 0.01
N GLN A 538 19.79 9.38 -0.50
CA GLN A 538 20.11 9.43 -1.93
C GLN A 538 19.95 8.06 -2.55
N TYR A 539 19.36 8.05 -3.75
CA TYR A 539 19.13 6.86 -4.55
C TYR A 539 19.73 7.03 -5.94
N ALA A 540 20.36 5.97 -6.44
CA ALA A 540 20.63 5.84 -7.86
C ALA A 540 19.36 5.26 -8.51
N VAL A 541 18.86 5.95 -9.52
CA VAL A 541 17.72 5.53 -10.36
C VAL A 541 18.26 5.30 -11.76
N ASP A 542 18.16 4.06 -12.24
CA ASP A 542 18.60 3.66 -13.57
C ASP A 542 17.38 3.42 -14.47
N VAL A 543 17.27 4.19 -15.54
CA VAL A 543 16.24 4.11 -16.57
C VAL A 543 16.87 3.50 -17.82
N LYS A 544 16.53 2.24 -18.12
CA LYS A 544 17.05 1.52 -19.28
C LYS A 544 15.96 1.43 -20.36
N LEU A 545 16.30 1.80 -21.57
CA LEU A 545 15.48 1.70 -22.77
C LEU A 545 16.19 0.83 -23.81
N THR A 546 15.46 -0.10 -24.44
CA THR A 546 16.01 -0.95 -25.51
C THR A 546 15.02 -1.00 -26.66
N ASN A 547 15.46 -0.64 -27.87
CA ASN A 547 14.68 -0.85 -29.09
C ASN A 547 14.86 -2.32 -29.53
N THR A 548 13.82 -3.11 -29.41
CA THR A 548 13.84 -4.55 -29.69
C THR A 548 13.42 -4.90 -31.12
N VAL A 549 13.09 -3.90 -31.96
CA VAL A 549 12.73 -4.17 -33.35
C VAL A 549 13.93 -4.79 -34.09
N ASN A 550 13.69 -5.83 -34.86
CA ASN A 550 14.73 -6.40 -35.71
C ASN A 550 14.91 -5.50 -36.97
N ALA A 551 16.13 -5.06 -37.21
CA ALA A 551 16.43 -4.17 -38.33
C ALA A 551 16.02 -4.77 -39.71
N ALA A 552 16.02 -6.10 -39.83
CA ALA A 552 15.58 -6.77 -41.07
C ALA A 552 14.06 -6.68 -41.30
N ASP A 553 13.29 -6.54 -40.24
CA ASP A 553 11.82 -6.53 -40.29
C ASP A 553 11.25 -5.13 -40.52
N VAL A 554 12.04 -4.08 -40.29
CA VAL A 554 11.61 -2.68 -40.39
C VAL A 554 11.01 -2.32 -41.74
N ALA A 555 11.59 -2.85 -42.84
CA ALA A 555 11.11 -2.58 -44.20
C ALA A 555 9.70 -3.17 -44.47
N GLY A 556 9.28 -4.15 -43.69
CA GLY A 556 7.95 -4.76 -43.77
C GLY A 556 6.90 -4.11 -42.87
N LEU A 557 7.30 -3.20 -41.98
CA LEU A 557 6.35 -2.50 -41.12
C LEU A 557 5.57 -1.42 -41.89
N PRO A 558 4.26 -1.29 -41.67
CA PRO A 558 3.47 -0.20 -42.24
C PRO A 558 4.01 1.19 -41.83
N ASP A 559 3.85 2.17 -42.72
CA ASP A 559 4.25 3.56 -42.43
C ASP A 559 3.53 4.11 -41.18
N TYR A 560 2.30 3.68 -40.92
CA TYR A 560 1.53 4.03 -39.74
C TYR A 560 2.15 3.48 -38.42
N VAL A 561 2.82 2.33 -38.48
CA VAL A 561 3.55 1.77 -37.34
C VAL A 561 4.87 2.52 -37.12
N THR A 562 5.60 2.76 -38.20
CA THR A 562 6.92 3.41 -38.12
C THR A 562 6.86 4.93 -37.96
N GLY A 563 5.69 5.55 -38.07
CA GLY A 563 5.50 7.00 -38.03
C GLY A 563 5.98 7.74 -39.30
N LYS A 564 6.41 7.01 -40.33
CA LYS A 564 6.95 7.59 -41.56
C LYS A 564 5.90 8.43 -42.29
N GLY A 565 6.21 9.71 -42.50
CA GLY A 565 5.35 10.62 -43.23
C GLY A 565 4.11 11.12 -42.47
N MET A 566 4.03 10.86 -41.16
CA MET A 566 2.88 11.28 -40.34
C MET A 566 2.87 12.78 -40.04
N SER A 567 4.01 13.45 -40.04
CA SER A 567 4.08 14.91 -39.96
C SER A 567 5.28 15.49 -40.69
N GLU A 568 5.13 16.71 -41.25
CA GLU A 568 6.24 17.44 -41.86
C GLU A 568 7.28 17.87 -40.79
N GLY A 569 8.54 17.66 -41.08
CA GLY A 569 9.65 18.06 -40.16
C GLY A 569 9.97 17.06 -39.07
N TYR A 570 9.46 15.84 -39.15
CA TYR A 570 9.78 14.76 -38.23
C TYR A 570 10.96 13.91 -38.76
N ASP A 571 12.07 13.96 -38.07
CA ASP A 571 13.38 13.45 -38.57
C ASP A 571 13.76 12.07 -38.02
N VAL A 572 12.80 11.23 -37.60
CA VAL A 572 13.08 9.87 -37.12
C VAL A 572 13.08 8.91 -38.31
N ASN A 573 14.14 8.11 -38.47
CA ASN A 573 14.17 7.10 -39.51
C ASN A 573 13.26 5.91 -39.18
N PRO A 574 12.69 5.23 -40.20
CA PRO A 574 11.90 4.04 -39.95
C PRO A 574 12.64 3.02 -39.08
N GLY A 575 11.98 2.52 -38.04
CA GLY A 575 12.55 1.59 -37.05
C GLY A 575 13.33 2.24 -35.91
N GLU A 576 13.66 3.52 -35.99
CA GLU A 576 14.17 4.26 -34.82
C GLU A 576 13.01 4.60 -33.88
N ILE A 577 13.29 4.61 -32.56
CA ILE A 577 12.33 4.99 -31.52
C ILE A 577 12.87 6.22 -30.81
N GLU A 578 12.13 7.31 -30.87
CA GLU A 578 12.40 8.49 -30.07
C GLU A 578 11.48 8.50 -28.85
N THR A 579 12.04 8.65 -27.67
CA THR A 579 11.31 8.67 -26.39
C THR A 579 11.74 9.88 -25.58
N VAL A 580 10.75 10.62 -25.07
CA VAL A 580 10.96 11.66 -24.07
C VAL A 580 10.80 11.05 -22.69
N VAL A 581 11.84 11.12 -21.88
CA VAL A 581 11.88 10.62 -20.50
C VAL A 581 11.79 11.79 -19.54
N TYR A 582 10.82 11.73 -18.64
CA TYR A 582 10.63 12.69 -17.56
C TYR A 582 11.01 12.02 -16.24
N VAL A 583 11.98 12.60 -15.51
CA VAL A 583 12.39 12.12 -14.19
C VAL A 583 12.04 13.19 -13.16
N TYR A 584 11.08 12.90 -12.32
CA TYR A 584 10.63 13.76 -11.23
C TYR A 584 11.44 13.46 -9.97
N ALA A 585 12.02 14.49 -9.39
CA ALA A 585 12.60 14.38 -8.05
C ALA A 585 11.50 14.17 -7.01
N PRO A 586 11.80 13.45 -5.91
CA PRO A 586 10.86 13.36 -4.79
C PRO A 586 10.46 14.74 -4.26
N ALA A 587 9.23 14.87 -3.77
CA ALA A 587 8.72 16.11 -3.22
C ALA A 587 9.63 16.67 -2.11
N GLY A 588 9.99 17.96 -2.21
CA GLY A 588 10.96 18.60 -1.31
C GLY A 588 12.40 18.08 -1.45
N GLY A 589 12.64 17.21 -2.41
CA GLY A 589 13.96 16.67 -2.78
C GLY A 589 14.55 17.36 -4.01
N ARG A 590 15.49 16.68 -4.68
CA ARG A 590 16.16 17.23 -5.88
C ARG A 590 16.82 16.15 -6.73
N LEU A 591 17.09 16.48 -8.00
CA LEU A 591 18.03 15.78 -8.86
C LEU A 591 19.45 16.23 -8.51
N VAL A 592 20.37 15.29 -8.26
CA VAL A 592 21.73 15.59 -7.75
C VAL A 592 22.76 15.43 -8.84
N ASP A 593 22.70 14.34 -9.59
CA ASP A 593 23.64 13.99 -10.64
C ASP A 593 22.96 13.09 -11.67
N TRP A 594 23.49 13.08 -12.91
CA TRP A 594 22.95 12.24 -13.98
C TRP A 594 23.99 11.95 -15.05
N THR A 595 23.87 10.79 -15.66
CA THR A 595 24.68 10.37 -16.80
C THR A 595 23.82 9.58 -17.78
N ILE A 596 24.16 9.61 -19.06
CA ILE A 596 23.54 8.78 -20.09
C ILE A 596 24.61 7.98 -20.83
N SER A 597 24.32 6.72 -21.09
CA SER A 597 25.14 5.83 -21.91
C SER A 597 24.30 5.18 -23.00
N GLY A 598 24.83 5.08 -24.20
CA GLY A 598 24.09 4.56 -25.39
C GLY A 598 23.08 5.57 -25.93
N GLY A 599 22.44 5.23 -27.02
CA GLY A 599 21.47 6.06 -27.73
C GLY A 599 22.08 7.32 -28.34
N THR A 600 21.34 7.95 -29.26
CA THR A 600 21.66 9.31 -29.75
C THR A 600 20.71 10.29 -29.07
N GLY A 601 21.27 11.27 -28.35
CA GLY A 601 20.50 12.40 -27.85
C GLY A 601 20.21 13.36 -28.99
N GLY A 602 18.93 13.77 -29.16
CA GLY A 602 18.55 14.80 -30.12
C GLY A 602 19.42 16.06 -29.94
N SER A 603 19.93 16.63 -31.04
CA SER A 603 20.65 17.90 -31.06
C SER A 603 19.65 19.04 -30.89
N GLY A 604 19.20 19.31 -29.65
CA GLY A 604 18.47 20.53 -29.31
C GLY A 604 19.44 21.68 -29.14
N SER A 605 19.28 22.73 -29.90
CA SER A 605 20.04 23.96 -29.83
C SER A 605 19.83 24.68 -28.50
N GLY A 606 20.91 24.82 -27.72
CA GLY A 606 21.16 25.94 -26.84
C GLY A 606 20.26 26.17 -25.63
N GLY A 607 20.62 25.57 -24.52
CA GLY A 607 20.25 26.04 -23.19
C GLY A 607 21.50 26.13 -22.33
N SER A 608 21.73 27.26 -21.70
CA SER A 608 22.87 27.54 -20.85
C SER A 608 22.84 26.67 -19.59
N ASP A 609 23.93 25.92 -19.39
CA ASP A 609 24.23 25.20 -18.14
C ASP A 609 24.07 26.09 -16.90
N SER A 610 23.15 25.74 -16.02
CA SER A 610 23.15 26.20 -14.65
C SER A 610 23.27 25.02 -13.70
N GLY A 611 24.51 24.71 -13.31
CA GLY A 611 24.83 24.15 -12.02
C GLY A 611 24.72 22.65 -11.80
N GLY A 612 25.39 21.84 -12.61
CA GLY A 612 25.71 20.44 -12.29
C GLY A 612 27.15 20.13 -12.73
N SER A 613 28.04 19.82 -11.80
CA SER A 613 29.42 19.39 -12.06
C SER A 613 29.43 17.91 -12.48
N GLY A 614 29.05 17.63 -13.71
CA GLY A 614 29.15 16.31 -14.30
C GLY A 614 30.17 16.28 -15.43
N SER A 615 31.27 15.54 -15.29
CA SER A 615 32.28 15.35 -16.32
C SER A 615 31.76 14.35 -17.36
N GLY A 616 31.41 14.84 -18.56
CA GLY A 616 31.51 14.08 -19.80
C GLY A 616 30.32 13.16 -20.16
N GLY A 617 29.14 13.69 -20.28
CA GLY A 617 27.98 13.08 -20.95
C GLY A 617 26.87 14.11 -21.04
N LYS A 618 26.16 14.20 -22.18
CA LYS A 618 25.03 15.14 -22.33
C LYS A 618 24.00 14.86 -21.27
N GLY A 619 23.77 15.81 -20.37
CA GLY A 619 22.79 15.74 -19.29
C GLY A 619 21.33 15.76 -19.75
N PHE A 620 20.40 16.11 -18.85
CA PHE A 620 19.04 16.45 -19.23
C PHE A 620 19.04 17.59 -20.26
N ASP A 621 18.11 17.51 -21.20
CA ASP A 621 17.92 18.57 -22.18
C ASP A 621 17.31 19.81 -21.53
N THR A 622 16.46 19.58 -20.51
CA THR A 622 15.80 20.63 -19.72
C THR A 622 15.64 20.16 -18.28
N ILE A 623 15.78 21.06 -17.33
CA ILE A 623 15.35 20.88 -15.93
C ILE A 623 14.43 22.05 -15.60
N THR A 624 13.23 21.73 -15.13
CA THR A 624 12.19 22.71 -14.81
C THR A 624 11.37 22.25 -13.61
N THR A 625 10.23 22.86 -13.37
CA THR A 625 9.29 22.47 -12.31
C THR A 625 7.94 22.13 -12.93
N HIS A 626 7.21 21.22 -12.28
CA HIS A 626 5.82 20.89 -12.56
C HIS A 626 5.12 20.52 -11.26
N ASN A 627 4.00 21.16 -10.95
CA ASN A 627 3.28 20.98 -9.66
C ASN A 627 4.20 21.10 -8.43
N GLY A 628 5.18 22.00 -8.48
CA GLY A 628 6.14 22.21 -7.39
C GLY A 628 7.26 21.15 -7.30
N LEU A 629 7.29 20.15 -8.17
CA LEU A 629 8.33 19.13 -8.26
C LEU A 629 9.38 19.52 -9.28
N THR A 630 10.66 19.23 -9.00
CA THR A 630 11.72 19.36 -9.99
C THR A 630 11.66 18.20 -10.98
N VAL A 631 11.65 18.50 -12.27
CA VAL A 631 11.62 17.50 -13.34
C VAL A 631 12.79 17.71 -14.32
N GLY A 632 13.51 16.63 -14.59
CA GLY A 632 14.51 16.54 -15.66
C GLY A 632 13.90 15.86 -16.88
N VAL A 633 14.09 16.46 -18.06
CA VAL A 633 13.57 15.96 -19.34
C VAL A 633 14.73 15.54 -20.23
N LYS A 634 14.64 14.34 -20.79
CA LYS A 634 15.64 13.81 -21.73
C LYS A 634 14.99 13.16 -22.93
N LYS A 635 15.32 13.63 -24.13
CA LYS A 635 14.98 12.99 -25.39
C LYS A 635 16.05 11.95 -25.75
N ILE A 636 15.64 10.72 -26.03
CA ILE A 636 16.51 9.60 -26.36
C ILE A 636 15.99 8.97 -27.65
N THR A 637 16.87 8.83 -28.65
CA THR A 637 16.57 8.13 -29.90
C THR A 637 17.39 6.85 -29.96
N LEU A 638 16.73 5.72 -30.22
CA LEU A 638 17.33 4.39 -30.32
C LEU A 638 17.15 3.80 -31.72
N LYS A 639 18.23 3.37 -32.32
CA LYS A 639 18.21 2.55 -33.53
C LYS A 639 17.76 1.12 -33.22
N PRO A 640 17.33 0.34 -34.23
CA PRO A 640 17.04 -1.07 -34.05
C PRO A 640 18.17 -1.82 -33.31
N GLY A 641 17.80 -2.52 -32.21
CA GLY A 641 18.74 -3.26 -31.36
C GLY A 641 19.56 -2.41 -30.38
N GLU A 642 19.41 -1.08 -30.39
CA GLU A 642 20.18 -0.18 -29.53
C GLU A 642 19.58 -0.09 -28.12
N THR A 643 20.45 0.10 -27.12
CA THR A 643 20.09 0.31 -25.73
C THR A 643 20.68 1.62 -25.22
N ALA A 644 19.90 2.36 -24.44
CA ALA A 644 20.38 3.49 -23.64
C ALA A 644 20.05 3.29 -22.16
N THR A 645 20.92 3.84 -21.31
CA THR A 645 20.68 3.91 -19.86
C THR A 645 20.90 5.33 -19.38
N LEU A 646 19.86 5.93 -18.82
CA LEU A 646 19.92 7.19 -18.09
C LEU A 646 19.99 6.88 -16.60
N SER A 647 21.13 7.16 -15.97
CA SER A 647 21.35 7.00 -14.54
C SER A 647 21.23 8.35 -13.85
N VAL A 648 20.34 8.45 -12.87
CA VAL A 648 20.06 9.69 -12.13
C VAL A 648 20.23 9.45 -10.64
N THR A 649 20.97 10.34 -9.98
CA THR A 649 20.98 10.38 -8.52
C THR A 649 19.91 11.35 -8.04
N VAL A 650 18.92 10.83 -7.32
CA VAL A 650 17.89 11.63 -6.68
C VAL A 650 18.11 11.69 -5.17
N GLN A 651 17.70 12.80 -4.55
CA GLN A 651 17.76 13.00 -3.11
C GLN A 651 16.36 13.28 -2.58
N THR A 652 15.97 12.60 -1.49
CA THR A 652 14.69 12.82 -0.82
C THR A 652 14.71 14.07 0.06
N SER A 653 13.54 14.51 0.50
CA SER A 653 13.40 15.49 1.57
C SER A 653 13.98 14.95 2.89
N GLU A 654 14.43 15.84 3.77
CA GLU A 654 14.79 15.51 5.16
C GLU A 654 13.57 15.02 5.97
N ARG A 655 12.36 15.45 5.57
CA ARG A 655 11.10 15.01 6.19
C ARG A 655 10.79 13.53 5.93
N ALA A 656 11.40 12.94 4.92
CA ALA A 656 11.30 11.51 4.58
C ALA A 656 12.31 10.64 5.33
N ALA A 657 12.92 11.15 6.40
CA ALA A 657 13.89 10.38 7.17
C ALA A 657 13.29 9.06 7.67
N GLY A 658 13.92 7.95 7.31
CA GLY A 658 13.45 6.61 7.69
C GLY A 658 12.43 5.97 6.73
N THR A 659 11.84 6.75 5.80
CA THR A 659 10.88 6.23 4.81
C THR A 659 11.62 5.80 3.54
N THR A 660 11.32 4.62 3.02
CA THR A 660 11.90 4.13 1.76
C THR A 660 11.25 4.85 0.58
N MET A 661 12.07 5.26 -0.41
CA MET A 661 11.57 5.88 -1.63
C MET A 661 10.92 4.83 -2.55
N THR A 662 9.76 5.16 -3.09
CA THR A 662 9.05 4.40 -4.12
C THR A 662 9.31 4.96 -5.52
N ILE A 663 8.97 4.19 -6.55
CA ILE A 663 9.00 4.63 -7.96
C ILE A 663 7.58 4.57 -8.51
N HIS A 664 7.12 5.67 -9.09
CA HIS A 664 5.96 5.66 -9.98
C HIS A 664 6.43 5.78 -11.43
N GLN A 665 5.83 5.04 -12.32
CA GLN A 665 6.22 5.07 -13.73
C GLN A 665 5.03 4.89 -14.67
N THR A 666 5.21 5.25 -15.92
CA THR A 666 4.26 4.91 -16.98
C THR A 666 4.05 3.39 -17.02
N PRO A 667 2.80 2.90 -17.10
CA PRO A 667 2.48 1.47 -17.16
C PRO A 667 3.27 0.71 -18.23
N LEU A 668 3.71 -0.51 -17.91
CA LEU A 668 4.46 -1.37 -18.84
C LEU A 668 3.50 -2.26 -19.62
N ILE A 669 3.71 -2.41 -20.94
CA ILE A 669 2.95 -3.36 -21.77
C ILE A 669 3.34 -4.82 -21.42
N LYS A 670 4.62 -5.03 -21.17
CA LYS A 670 5.22 -6.33 -20.84
C LYS A 670 5.83 -6.22 -19.45
N GLU A 671 5.42 -7.09 -18.55
CA GLU A 671 6.11 -7.20 -17.27
C GLU A 671 7.51 -7.77 -17.52
N ASN A 672 8.52 -7.03 -17.11
CA ASN A 672 9.85 -7.61 -16.98
C ASN A 672 9.81 -8.51 -15.73
N ASP A 673 10.17 -9.79 -15.87
CA ASP A 673 10.44 -10.66 -14.72
C ASP A 673 11.44 -9.94 -13.80
N GLN A 674 10.93 -9.43 -12.66
CA GLN A 674 11.75 -8.78 -11.62
C GLN A 674 12.34 -9.81 -10.69
#